data_5492a9f06c24cbcc7114ff09aaa32593
#
_entry.id   5492a9f06c24cbcc7114ff09aaa32593
#
_cell.length_a   1.000
_cell.length_b   1.000
_cell.length_c   1.000
_cell.angle_alpha   90.00
_cell.angle_beta   90.00
_cell.angle_gamma   90.00
#
_symmetry.space_group_name_H-M   'P 1'
#
loop_
_entity.id
_entity.type
_entity.pdbx_description
1 polymer ?
#
loop_
_entity_poly.entity_id
_entity_poly.type
_entity_poly.pdbx_seq_one_letter_code
_entity_poly.pdbx_strand_id
1 'polypeptide(L)'
;MDQPEKIEVRGARVHNLKNIDVDIPLHGIVGIAGVSGSGKSSLALGVLYAEGSRRYLESLSTYTRRRMTQASRADVDEVLYVPASLALHQRPGVPGIRSTFGTGTELLNSLRLMFSRLASHRCPNGHYVKPGFQVALMQEIVCPECGEHFYGPGAEELAFNSQGACKRCGGTGTVRTVDRSTLVPDESLSVDDGAVAPWNSLMWSLMTDVCRAMGVRTDIPFRELTDEEKEIVYDGPMVKKHIFYRPKKADTATAGEMDFTYYSATATVQNALNKVKDEKGMKRVEKFLREDICPACHGTRLSEEARAPRLMGISLNQACGMTLKDSVEWVKKVPPSLPEEMRPMAQNICESYLEVAARLMDLGLGYLTLDRASSTLSTGERQRMQLARAVRNRTTGVLYVLDEPSIGLHPANIVGLNGVMHDLVRDGNSVLLVDHDTQILKESDWIIEMGPEAGAKGGTVIAEGTVGEIENNEASVIGGYLSGKQNPVRHGAGENAFIHGEIRMETDRIHTVKPLSVRLPKTALTVITGVSGSGKTTLILESLVPALEALCNGKKMPEHVMSIQAEDVRHVKLIDATPIGINVRSTVATYANVHDELRKIYARTKSAKQYGYKAGDFSYNTGALRCPVCDGTGQISLDVQFLPDVDIPCPECRGSRYGKDAKKIRCKNKAGEERSLPELMDMDVNTALGFCNEMNTVRPRLEILRDLGLGYLTLGEETPGLSGGEAQRLKLASEMGRQQDDSVFVFDEPTIGLHPKDVETLLHVFRTLIDHGATVIVIEHDLDVIRSADYVIDMGPGGGEDGGRIVACGTPDEIRNCRESITGKFI
;
A
#
# COMPACT_ATOMS: atom_id res chain seq x y z
N MET A 1 -40.01 -23.40 -1.11
CA MET A 1 -39.71 -22.25 -1.99
C MET A 1 -38.37 -22.58 -2.59
N ASP A 2 -38.32 -22.64 -3.91
CA ASP A 2 -37.04 -22.82 -4.59
C ASP A 2 -36.14 -21.65 -4.27
N GLN A 3 -34.86 -21.92 -4.02
CA GLN A 3 -33.90 -20.86 -3.79
C GLN A 3 -33.68 -20.10 -5.11
N PRO A 4 -33.49 -18.77 -5.09
CA PRO A 4 -33.23 -18.00 -6.30
C PRO A 4 -31.91 -18.46 -6.94
N GLU A 5 -31.92 -18.69 -8.24
CA GLU A 5 -30.75 -19.16 -9.01
C GLU A 5 -29.88 -18.01 -9.53
N LYS A 6 -30.37 -16.79 -9.49
CA LYS A 6 -29.68 -15.60 -10.00
C LYS A 6 -30.04 -14.32 -9.23
N ILE A 7 -29.14 -13.34 -9.27
CA ILE A 7 -29.41 -11.95 -8.90
C ILE A 7 -29.88 -11.23 -10.16
N GLU A 8 -30.93 -10.44 -10.06
CA GLU A 8 -31.42 -9.62 -11.16
C GLU A 8 -31.14 -8.14 -10.88
N VAL A 9 -30.36 -7.50 -11.73
CA VAL A 9 -30.07 -6.07 -11.71
C VAL A 9 -30.78 -5.40 -12.86
N ARG A 10 -31.49 -4.32 -12.61
CA ARG A 10 -32.22 -3.53 -13.62
C ARG A 10 -31.91 -2.05 -13.46
N GLY A 11 -31.54 -1.42 -14.57
CA GLY A 11 -31.34 0.00 -14.67
C GLY A 11 -30.16 0.54 -13.85
N ALA A 12 -29.01 -0.15 -13.81
CA ALA A 12 -27.85 0.29 -13.05
C ALA A 12 -27.12 1.46 -13.73
N ARG A 13 -26.91 2.56 -12.97
CA ARG A 13 -26.32 3.83 -13.44
C ARG A 13 -25.19 4.34 -12.54
N VAL A 14 -24.62 3.48 -11.70
CA VAL A 14 -23.53 3.85 -10.78
C VAL A 14 -22.28 4.21 -11.57
N HIS A 15 -21.69 5.36 -11.29
CA HIS A 15 -20.49 5.90 -11.96
C HIS A 15 -20.66 5.97 -13.49
N ASN A 16 -19.93 5.14 -14.22
CA ASN A 16 -19.95 5.10 -15.68
C ASN A 16 -20.93 4.09 -16.28
N LEU A 17 -21.71 3.36 -15.48
CA LEU A 17 -22.68 2.40 -15.96
C LEU A 17 -23.80 3.08 -16.75
N LYS A 18 -24.19 2.52 -17.90
CA LYS A 18 -25.14 3.11 -18.87
C LYS A 18 -26.51 2.48 -18.80
N ASN A 19 -27.15 2.54 -17.62
CA ASN A 19 -28.49 2.00 -17.43
C ASN A 19 -28.58 0.51 -17.85
N ILE A 20 -27.68 -0.29 -17.28
CA ILE A 20 -27.56 -1.69 -17.68
C ILE A 20 -28.51 -2.60 -16.91
N ASP A 21 -28.97 -3.62 -17.60
CA ASP A 21 -29.68 -4.78 -17.04
C ASP A 21 -28.75 -5.99 -17.15
N VAL A 22 -28.62 -6.75 -16.07
CA VAL A 22 -27.77 -7.94 -16.05
C VAL A 22 -28.27 -8.95 -15.03
N ASP A 23 -28.19 -10.23 -15.39
CA ASP A 23 -28.51 -11.36 -14.54
C ASP A 23 -27.23 -12.07 -14.12
N ILE A 24 -27.07 -12.34 -12.82
CA ILE A 24 -25.84 -12.90 -12.25
C ILE A 24 -26.17 -14.23 -11.58
N PRO A 25 -25.65 -15.34 -12.09
CA PRO A 25 -25.87 -16.65 -11.49
C PRO A 25 -25.40 -16.72 -10.03
N LEU A 26 -26.14 -17.43 -9.20
CA LEU A 26 -25.80 -17.74 -7.82
C LEU A 26 -25.20 -19.16 -7.70
N HIS A 27 -24.62 -19.48 -6.54
CA HIS A 27 -24.07 -20.80 -6.20
C HIS A 27 -22.89 -21.26 -7.08
N GLY A 28 -22.16 -20.30 -7.67
CA GLY A 28 -20.98 -20.51 -8.48
C GLY A 28 -19.98 -19.38 -8.39
N ILE A 29 -18.97 -19.43 -9.23
CA ILE A 29 -17.96 -18.41 -9.42
C ILE A 29 -18.33 -17.61 -10.68
N VAL A 30 -18.64 -16.32 -10.52
CA VAL A 30 -18.94 -15.40 -11.63
C VAL A 30 -17.80 -14.42 -11.79
N GLY A 31 -17.14 -14.45 -12.94
CA GLY A 31 -16.06 -13.51 -13.31
C GLY A 31 -16.61 -12.24 -13.97
N ILE A 32 -16.18 -11.07 -13.51
CA ILE A 32 -16.41 -9.79 -14.20
C ILE A 32 -15.10 -9.35 -14.83
N ALA A 33 -15.05 -9.42 -16.15
CA ALA A 33 -13.90 -9.05 -16.97
C ALA A 33 -14.12 -7.74 -17.72
N GLY A 34 -13.07 -7.25 -18.40
CA GLY A 34 -13.11 -6.06 -19.26
C GLY A 34 -11.93 -5.11 -19.05
N VAL A 35 -11.71 -4.18 -19.94
CA VAL A 35 -10.59 -3.24 -19.88
C VAL A 35 -10.64 -2.34 -18.64
N SER A 36 -9.50 -1.78 -18.23
CA SER A 36 -9.44 -0.85 -17.09
C SER A 36 -10.38 0.34 -17.32
N GLY A 37 -11.17 0.71 -16.28
CA GLY A 37 -12.16 1.80 -16.40
C GLY A 37 -13.44 1.45 -17.17
N SER A 38 -13.72 0.18 -17.52
CA SER A 38 -14.93 -0.25 -18.22
C SER A 38 -16.20 -0.32 -17.36
N GLY A 39 -16.09 -0.19 -16.03
CA GLY A 39 -17.23 -0.24 -15.11
C GLY A 39 -17.35 -1.51 -14.27
N LYS A 40 -16.36 -2.39 -14.27
CA LYS A 40 -16.35 -3.65 -13.48
C LYS A 40 -16.60 -3.43 -12.00
N SER A 41 -15.76 -2.62 -11.35
CA SER A 41 -15.88 -2.31 -9.92
C SER A 41 -17.15 -1.49 -9.63
N SER A 42 -17.67 -0.71 -10.62
CA SER A 42 -18.97 -0.03 -10.50
C SER A 42 -20.12 -1.03 -10.37
N LEU A 43 -20.10 -2.12 -11.14
CA LEU A 43 -21.09 -3.20 -11.03
C LEU A 43 -20.88 -4.03 -9.76
N ALA A 44 -19.66 -4.52 -9.52
CA ALA A 44 -19.37 -5.44 -8.42
C ALA A 44 -19.51 -4.78 -7.05
N LEU A 45 -18.81 -3.65 -6.83
CA LEU A 45 -18.78 -2.96 -5.54
C LEU A 45 -19.88 -1.90 -5.44
N GLY A 46 -20.08 -1.10 -6.51
CA GLY A 46 -21.01 0.02 -6.51
C GLY A 46 -22.47 -0.40 -6.53
N VAL A 47 -22.81 -1.55 -7.11
CA VAL A 47 -24.19 -2.07 -7.16
C VAL A 47 -24.35 -3.27 -6.24
N LEU A 48 -23.72 -4.39 -6.53
CA LEU A 48 -24.01 -5.67 -5.89
C LEU A 48 -23.59 -5.71 -4.41
N TYR A 49 -22.34 -5.34 -4.11
CA TYR A 49 -21.91 -5.24 -2.73
C TYR A 49 -22.66 -4.18 -1.94
N ALA A 50 -22.85 -2.99 -2.54
CA ALA A 50 -23.54 -1.89 -1.88
C ALA A 50 -24.97 -2.29 -1.48
N GLU A 51 -25.74 -2.89 -2.40
CA GLU A 51 -27.12 -3.31 -2.12
C GLU A 51 -27.21 -4.52 -1.18
N GLY A 52 -26.36 -5.54 -1.36
CA GLY A 52 -26.31 -6.72 -0.49
C GLY A 52 -25.89 -6.37 0.94
N SER A 53 -24.84 -5.55 1.11
CA SER A 53 -24.38 -5.05 2.41
C SER A 53 -25.45 -4.16 3.08
N ARG A 54 -26.06 -3.24 2.32
CA ARG A 54 -27.12 -2.36 2.83
C ARG A 54 -28.31 -3.15 3.37
N ARG A 55 -28.83 -4.10 2.60
CA ARG A 55 -29.99 -4.94 3.01
C ARG A 55 -29.69 -5.77 4.24
N TYR A 56 -28.47 -6.32 4.33
CA TYR A 56 -28.03 -7.04 5.53
C TYR A 56 -28.00 -6.11 6.75
N LEU A 57 -27.42 -4.90 6.61
CA LEU A 57 -27.37 -3.93 7.69
C LEU A 57 -28.75 -3.42 8.11
N GLU A 58 -29.69 -3.28 7.18
CA GLU A 58 -31.07 -2.89 7.45
C GLU A 58 -31.81 -3.94 8.33
N SER A 59 -31.43 -5.21 8.24
CA SER A 59 -31.99 -6.27 9.08
C SER A 59 -31.50 -6.23 10.53
N LEU A 60 -30.41 -5.49 10.82
CA LEU A 60 -29.80 -5.38 12.14
C LEU A 60 -30.47 -4.30 12.99
N SER A 61 -30.31 -4.35 14.31
CA SER A 61 -30.82 -3.35 15.24
C SER A 61 -30.24 -1.95 14.92
N THR A 62 -31.00 -0.91 15.21
CA THR A 62 -30.58 0.50 15.03
C THR A 62 -29.27 0.85 15.75
N TYR A 63 -29.03 0.25 16.91
CA TYR A 63 -27.81 0.45 17.68
C TYR A 63 -26.57 -0.13 16.98
N THR A 64 -26.69 -1.33 16.44
CA THR A 64 -25.61 -1.99 15.68
C THR A 64 -25.33 -1.24 14.37
N ARG A 65 -26.40 -0.86 13.66
CA ARG A 65 -26.35 -0.13 12.39
C ARG A 65 -25.57 1.19 12.49
N ARG A 66 -25.76 1.94 13.59
CA ARG A 66 -25.06 3.23 13.82
C ARG A 66 -23.53 3.11 14.02
N ARG A 67 -23.04 1.92 14.32
CA ARG A 67 -21.60 1.65 14.55
C ARG A 67 -20.88 1.05 13.34
N MET A 68 -21.61 0.72 12.28
CA MET A 68 -21.06 0.10 11.08
C MET A 68 -21.09 1.12 9.94
N THR A 69 -20.03 1.15 9.16
CA THR A 69 -19.96 1.96 7.94
C THR A 69 -21.02 1.46 6.96
N GLN A 70 -21.92 2.33 6.53
CA GLN A 70 -22.96 2.01 5.57
C GLN A 70 -22.45 2.32 4.17
N ALA A 71 -22.64 1.40 3.23
CA ALA A 71 -22.52 1.70 1.81
C ALA A 71 -23.63 2.67 1.38
N SER A 72 -23.31 3.62 0.52
CA SER A 72 -24.30 4.50 -0.09
C SER A 72 -25.26 3.68 -0.95
N ARG A 73 -26.51 4.14 -1.05
CA ARG A 73 -27.49 3.51 -1.93
C ARG A 73 -27.00 3.57 -3.39
N ALA A 74 -27.05 2.43 -4.07
CA ALA A 74 -26.71 2.37 -5.49
C ALA A 74 -27.75 3.13 -6.34
N ASP A 75 -27.29 3.79 -7.41
CA ASP A 75 -28.17 4.35 -8.43
C ASP A 75 -28.60 3.24 -9.40
N VAL A 76 -29.70 2.61 -9.06
CA VAL A 76 -30.27 1.45 -9.74
C VAL A 76 -31.78 1.46 -9.60
N ASP A 77 -32.50 1.02 -10.63
CA ASP A 77 -33.97 0.93 -10.55
C ASP A 77 -34.37 -0.19 -9.60
N GLU A 78 -33.81 -1.40 -9.77
CA GLU A 78 -34.11 -2.56 -8.94
C GLU A 78 -32.94 -3.55 -8.89
N VAL A 79 -32.76 -4.16 -7.71
CA VAL A 79 -31.90 -5.35 -7.56
C VAL A 79 -32.67 -6.41 -6.77
N LEU A 80 -32.89 -7.58 -7.35
CA LEU A 80 -33.61 -8.68 -6.71
C LEU A 80 -32.65 -9.80 -6.33
N TYR A 81 -32.98 -10.51 -5.27
CA TYR A 81 -32.33 -11.74 -4.81
C TYR A 81 -30.86 -11.61 -4.45
N VAL A 82 -30.37 -10.39 -4.18
CA VAL A 82 -28.97 -10.21 -3.75
C VAL A 82 -28.79 -10.73 -2.32
N PRO A 83 -27.84 -11.66 -2.08
CA PRO A 83 -27.53 -12.16 -0.74
C PRO A 83 -26.84 -11.09 0.13
N ALA A 84 -26.70 -11.37 1.43
CA ALA A 84 -25.75 -10.64 2.27
C ALA A 84 -24.35 -10.66 1.63
N SER A 85 -23.75 -9.50 1.41
CA SER A 85 -22.52 -9.39 0.63
C SER A 85 -21.32 -8.97 1.49
N LEU A 86 -20.19 -9.63 1.28
CA LEU A 86 -18.90 -9.30 1.88
C LEU A 86 -17.92 -8.96 0.76
N ALA A 87 -17.26 -7.81 0.86
CA ALA A 87 -16.27 -7.40 -0.14
C ALA A 87 -14.83 -7.52 0.40
N LEU A 88 -13.96 -8.00 -0.44
CA LEU A 88 -12.51 -7.94 -0.29
C LEU A 88 -11.99 -6.95 -1.33
N HIS A 89 -11.71 -5.73 -0.87
CA HIS A 89 -11.27 -4.65 -1.73
C HIS A 89 -9.84 -4.85 -2.20
N GLN A 90 -9.54 -4.35 -3.39
CA GLN A 90 -8.20 -4.30 -3.97
C GLN A 90 -7.14 -3.74 -3.01
N ARG A 91 -7.50 -2.71 -2.24
CA ARG A 91 -6.61 -2.07 -1.25
C ARG A 91 -7.22 -2.15 0.15
N PRO A 92 -6.89 -3.22 0.90
CA PRO A 92 -7.29 -3.27 2.31
C PRO A 92 -6.67 -2.12 3.09
N GLY A 93 -7.44 -1.51 3.99
CA GLY A 93 -6.93 -0.47 4.87
C GLY A 93 -5.68 -0.94 5.65
N VAL A 94 -4.74 -0.02 5.89
CA VAL A 94 -3.55 -0.32 6.67
C VAL A 94 -3.94 -0.47 8.14
N PRO A 95 -3.74 -1.66 8.74
CA PRO A 95 -4.10 -1.88 10.14
C PRO A 95 -3.25 -1.04 11.08
N GLY A 96 -3.77 -0.76 12.27
CA GLY A 96 -3.07 0.00 13.30
C GLY A 96 -1.76 -0.66 13.76
N ILE A 97 -0.88 0.14 14.37
CA ILE A 97 0.49 -0.24 14.80
C ILE A 97 0.55 -1.50 15.70
N ARG A 98 -0.54 -1.83 16.40
CA ARG A 98 -0.64 -3.04 17.23
C ARG A 98 -1.09 -4.28 16.46
N SER A 99 -1.44 -4.17 15.18
CA SER A 99 -1.86 -5.30 14.38
C SER A 99 -0.66 -6.09 13.88
N THR A 100 -0.73 -7.42 13.98
CA THR A 100 0.26 -8.35 13.42
C THR A 100 -0.45 -9.35 12.51
N PHE A 101 0.32 -10.07 11.70
CA PHE A 101 -0.20 -11.19 10.90
C PHE A 101 -0.98 -12.18 11.76
N GLY A 102 -0.45 -12.55 12.94
CA GLY A 102 -1.13 -13.44 13.89
C GLY A 102 -2.44 -12.90 14.44
N THR A 103 -2.57 -11.58 14.68
CA THR A 103 -3.85 -10.98 15.09
C THR A 103 -4.83 -10.84 13.93
N GLY A 104 -4.33 -10.48 12.74
CA GLY A 104 -5.14 -10.33 11.55
C GLY A 104 -5.74 -11.63 11.06
N THR A 105 -5.03 -12.75 11.21
CA THR A 105 -5.49 -14.11 10.88
C THR A 105 -6.22 -14.81 12.02
N GLU A 106 -6.22 -14.21 13.22
CA GLU A 106 -6.73 -14.80 14.47
C GLU A 106 -5.97 -16.05 14.95
N LEU A 107 -4.91 -16.48 14.26
CA LEU A 107 -4.06 -17.61 14.69
C LEU A 107 -3.46 -17.38 16.08
N LEU A 108 -3.15 -16.12 16.40
CA LEU A 108 -2.63 -15.75 17.72
C LEU A 108 -3.63 -16.05 18.83
N ASN A 109 -4.94 -16.04 18.57
CA ASN A 109 -5.96 -16.39 19.57
C ASN A 109 -5.85 -17.87 19.95
N SER A 110 -5.77 -18.77 18.95
CA SER A 110 -5.57 -20.19 19.19
C SER A 110 -4.24 -20.48 19.87
N LEU A 111 -3.17 -19.77 19.46
CA LEU A 111 -1.85 -19.93 20.05
C LEU A 111 -1.83 -19.48 21.54
N ARG A 112 -2.45 -18.36 21.88
CA ARG A 112 -2.61 -17.89 23.26
C ARG A 112 -3.40 -18.91 24.12
N LEU A 113 -4.45 -19.51 23.52
CA LEU A 113 -5.21 -20.54 24.21
C LEU A 113 -4.37 -21.79 24.47
N MET A 114 -3.51 -22.21 23.53
CA MET A 114 -2.55 -23.31 23.76
C MET A 114 -1.61 -22.96 24.92
N PHE A 115 -1.03 -21.76 24.96
CA PHE A 115 -0.12 -21.36 26.01
C PHE A 115 -0.80 -21.19 27.37
N SER A 116 -2.07 -20.77 27.40
CA SER A 116 -2.86 -20.67 28.63
C SER A 116 -3.21 -22.04 29.22
N ARG A 117 -3.58 -23.01 28.35
CA ARG A 117 -4.20 -24.27 28.79
C ARG A 117 -3.25 -25.47 28.79
N LEU A 118 -2.21 -25.45 27.97
CA LEU A 118 -1.37 -26.59 27.68
C LEU A 118 0.09 -26.38 28.09
N ALA A 119 0.48 -25.17 28.51
CA ALA A 119 1.86 -24.85 28.81
C ALA A 119 2.27 -25.19 30.26
N SER A 120 3.56 -25.26 30.52
CA SER A 120 4.15 -25.18 31.84
C SER A 120 4.09 -23.72 32.32
N HIS A 121 3.56 -23.49 33.50
CA HIS A 121 3.45 -22.17 34.10
C HIS A 121 4.48 -21.93 35.18
N ARG A 122 4.99 -20.71 35.29
CA ARG A 122 5.99 -20.30 36.27
C ARG A 122 5.27 -19.81 37.54
N CYS A 123 5.57 -20.42 38.68
CA CYS A 123 5.07 -19.93 39.99
C CYS A 123 5.72 -18.59 40.36
N PRO A 124 5.15 -17.83 41.35
CA PRO A 124 5.73 -16.55 41.80
C PRO A 124 7.20 -16.65 42.25
N ASN A 125 7.60 -17.81 42.79
CA ASN A 125 8.99 -18.09 43.21
C ASN A 125 9.93 -18.58 42.10
N GLY A 126 9.45 -18.62 40.84
CA GLY A 126 10.28 -18.89 39.66
C GLY A 126 10.31 -20.31 39.17
N HIS A 127 9.68 -21.27 39.85
CA HIS A 127 9.67 -22.68 39.46
C HIS A 127 8.63 -22.93 38.36
N TYR A 128 8.91 -23.87 37.46
CA TYR A 128 8.01 -24.26 36.39
C TYR A 128 7.21 -25.49 36.77
N VAL A 129 5.87 -25.36 36.78
CA VAL A 129 4.95 -26.48 36.99
C VAL A 129 4.55 -27.06 35.64
N LYS A 130 4.69 -28.40 35.50
CA LYS A 130 4.37 -29.11 34.24
C LYS A 130 2.89 -28.98 33.89
N PRO A 131 2.50 -29.04 32.58
CA PRO A 131 1.12 -29.02 32.18
C PRO A 131 0.36 -30.23 32.80
N GLY A 132 -0.84 -29.98 33.27
CA GLY A 132 -1.71 -30.96 33.89
C GLY A 132 -3.16 -30.50 33.88
N PHE A 133 -4.06 -31.32 34.43
CA PHE A 133 -5.50 -31.11 34.39
C PHE A 133 -5.90 -29.76 35.04
N GLN A 134 -5.23 -29.36 36.12
CA GLN A 134 -5.47 -28.10 36.84
C GLN A 134 -5.15 -26.89 35.92
N VAL A 135 -4.06 -26.97 35.16
CA VAL A 135 -3.69 -25.94 34.15
C VAL A 135 -4.77 -25.87 33.08
N ALA A 136 -5.16 -27.01 32.55
CA ALA A 136 -6.15 -27.12 31.48
C ALA A 136 -7.53 -26.55 31.90
N LEU A 137 -7.94 -26.73 33.14
CA LEU A 137 -9.20 -26.25 33.68
C LEU A 137 -9.12 -24.86 34.31
N MET A 138 -7.93 -24.21 34.31
CA MET A 138 -7.68 -22.92 34.99
C MET A 138 -7.99 -22.98 36.48
N GLN A 139 -7.69 -24.10 37.11
CA GLN A 139 -7.81 -24.25 38.56
C GLN A 139 -6.54 -23.77 39.24
N GLU A 140 -6.63 -23.65 40.60
CA GLU A 140 -5.50 -23.33 41.44
C GLU A 140 -4.40 -24.40 41.27
N ILE A 141 -3.18 -23.95 41.05
CA ILE A 141 -1.99 -24.78 40.86
C ILE A 141 -1.14 -24.67 42.12
N VAL A 142 -0.73 -25.82 42.66
CA VAL A 142 0.22 -25.87 43.77
C VAL A 142 1.60 -26.22 43.24
N CYS A 143 2.58 -25.39 43.48
CA CYS A 143 3.94 -25.63 43.03
C CYS A 143 4.53 -26.84 43.79
N PRO A 144 4.98 -27.90 43.12
CA PRO A 144 5.49 -29.09 43.78
C PRO A 144 6.86 -28.88 44.44
N GLU A 145 7.59 -27.78 44.08
CA GLU A 145 8.91 -27.47 44.62
C GLU A 145 8.85 -26.56 45.86
N CYS A 146 7.94 -25.59 45.91
CA CYS A 146 7.87 -24.63 47.01
C CYS A 146 6.53 -24.53 47.73
N GLY A 147 5.49 -25.26 47.27
CA GLY A 147 4.19 -25.25 47.89
C GLY A 147 3.34 -23.99 47.61
N GLU A 148 3.82 -23.06 46.79
CA GLU A 148 3.11 -21.82 46.49
C GLU A 148 1.86 -22.10 45.63
N HIS A 149 0.77 -21.43 46.00
CA HIS A 149 -0.52 -21.50 45.32
C HIS A 149 -0.67 -20.36 44.34
N PHE A 150 -0.96 -20.68 43.08
CA PHE A 150 -1.07 -19.66 42.03
C PHE A 150 -2.02 -20.13 40.89
N TYR A 151 -2.36 -19.19 40.00
CA TYR A 151 -3.13 -19.47 38.78
C TYR A 151 -2.28 -19.23 37.58
N GLY A 152 -2.43 -20.08 36.55
CA GLY A 152 -1.86 -19.84 35.24
C GLY A 152 -2.53 -18.66 34.54
N PRO A 153 -1.81 -17.89 33.67
CA PRO A 153 -2.37 -16.77 32.95
C PRO A 153 -3.49 -17.21 32.00
N GLY A 154 -4.57 -16.46 31.97
CA GLY A 154 -5.63 -16.59 31.00
C GLY A 154 -5.16 -16.16 29.60
N ALA A 155 -5.89 -16.56 28.55
CA ALA A 155 -5.53 -16.20 27.18
C ALA A 155 -5.50 -14.68 26.94
N GLU A 156 -6.26 -13.89 27.69
CA GLU A 156 -6.27 -12.44 27.62
C GLU A 156 -5.04 -11.79 28.28
N GLU A 157 -4.53 -12.41 29.35
CA GLU A 157 -3.28 -12.01 30.00
C GLU A 157 -2.03 -12.34 29.17
N LEU A 158 -2.19 -13.11 28.09
CA LEU A 158 -1.17 -13.39 27.08
C LEU A 158 -1.30 -12.50 25.84
N ALA A 159 -2.25 -11.55 25.82
CA ALA A 159 -2.50 -10.67 24.69
C ALA A 159 -1.71 -9.36 24.80
N PHE A 160 -0.83 -9.10 23.84
CA PHE A 160 -0.03 -7.87 23.82
C PHE A 160 -0.85 -6.60 23.50
N ASN A 161 -2.06 -6.74 23.00
CA ASN A 161 -3.01 -5.64 22.77
C ASN A 161 -3.99 -5.44 23.93
N SER A 162 -3.84 -6.18 25.01
CA SER A 162 -4.65 -6.14 26.23
C SER A 162 -3.76 -6.29 27.48
N GLN A 163 -4.08 -7.18 28.38
CA GLN A 163 -3.46 -7.32 29.70
C GLN A 163 -2.00 -7.82 29.65
N GLY A 164 -1.63 -8.61 28.63
CA GLY A 164 -0.27 -9.09 28.43
C GLY A 164 0.68 -8.09 27.76
N ALA A 165 0.25 -6.84 27.58
CA ALA A 165 1.06 -5.82 26.92
C ALA A 165 2.30 -5.43 27.76
N CYS A 166 3.43 -5.24 27.10
CA CYS A 166 4.60 -4.63 27.73
C CYS A 166 4.25 -3.24 28.27
N LYS A 167 4.45 -3.01 29.55
CA LYS A 167 4.11 -1.75 30.24
C LYS A 167 4.81 -0.53 29.65
N ARG A 168 6.02 -0.69 29.07
CA ARG A 168 6.81 0.41 28.52
C ARG A 168 6.31 0.86 27.16
N CYS A 169 6.09 -0.07 26.23
CA CYS A 169 5.67 0.25 24.86
C CYS A 169 4.14 0.09 24.64
N GLY A 170 3.39 -0.33 25.64
CA GLY A 170 1.94 -0.56 25.51
C GLY A 170 1.57 -1.58 24.44
N GLY A 171 2.44 -2.57 24.16
CA GLY A 171 2.20 -3.63 23.20
C GLY A 171 2.56 -3.28 21.74
N THR A 172 3.24 -2.15 21.48
CA THR A 172 3.69 -1.78 20.13
C THR A 172 4.97 -2.50 19.69
N GLY A 173 5.82 -2.91 20.66
CA GLY A 173 7.14 -3.50 20.43
C GLY A 173 8.24 -2.48 20.19
N THR A 174 7.89 -1.24 19.87
CA THR A 174 8.80 -0.14 19.62
C THR A 174 8.54 1.02 20.57
N VAL A 175 9.51 1.91 20.70
CA VAL A 175 9.37 3.18 21.43
C VAL A 175 9.88 4.31 20.54
N ARG A 176 9.22 5.44 20.58
CA ARG A 176 9.69 6.63 19.89
C ARG A 176 10.72 7.35 20.73
N THR A 177 11.92 7.47 20.23
CA THR A 177 13.02 8.21 20.84
C THR A 177 13.39 9.41 19.98
N VAL A 178 13.99 10.42 20.61
CA VAL A 178 14.46 11.59 19.86
C VAL A 178 15.68 11.19 19.04
N ASP A 179 15.68 11.46 17.75
CA ASP A 179 16.83 11.26 16.88
C ASP A 179 17.75 12.47 16.96
N ARG A 180 18.86 12.27 17.65
CA ARG A 180 19.85 13.33 17.88
C ARG A 180 20.44 13.89 16.58
N SER A 181 20.53 13.09 15.53
CA SER A 181 21.08 13.49 14.23
C SER A 181 20.19 14.51 13.50
N THR A 182 18.89 14.54 13.81
CA THR A 182 17.92 15.48 13.20
C THR A 182 17.80 16.80 13.93
N LEU A 183 18.37 16.90 15.15
CA LEU A 183 18.25 18.11 15.97
C LEU A 183 19.12 19.26 15.44
N VAL A 184 20.27 18.94 14.88
CA VAL A 184 21.20 19.89 14.24
C VAL A 184 21.58 19.33 12.87
N PRO A 185 20.76 19.52 11.84
CA PRO A 185 20.98 18.93 10.52
C PRO A 185 22.14 19.60 9.74
N ASP A 186 22.48 20.83 10.07
CA ASP A 186 23.58 21.58 9.46
C ASP A 186 24.47 22.21 10.55
N GLU A 187 25.58 21.55 10.85
CA GLU A 187 26.53 22.02 11.82
C GLU A 187 27.40 23.21 11.35
N SER A 188 27.28 23.64 10.10
CA SER A 188 27.96 24.83 9.59
C SER A 188 27.26 26.13 10.00
N LEU A 189 25.98 26.05 10.40
CA LEU A 189 25.21 27.16 10.93
C LEU A 189 25.52 27.42 12.40
N SER A 190 25.43 28.68 12.82
CA SER A 190 25.42 29.04 14.24
C SER A 190 24.04 28.79 14.89
N VAL A 191 23.98 28.74 16.21
CA VAL A 191 22.69 28.67 16.91
C VAL A 191 21.83 29.92 16.61
N ASP A 192 22.45 31.10 16.48
CA ASP A 192 21.80 32.33 16.09
C ASP A 192 21.23 32.30 14.67
N ASP A 193 21.87 31.56 13.74
CA ASP A 193 21.44 31.35 12.36
C ASP A 193 20.44 30.18 12.25
N GLY A 194 20.10 29.51 13.35
CA GLY A 194 19.08 28.50 13.40
C GLY A 194 19.57 27.07 13.23
N ALA A 195 20.80 26.75 13.58
CA ALA A 195 21.35 25.37 13.56
C ALA A 195 20.44 24.37 14.28
N VAL A 196 19.76 24.77 15.38
CA VAL A 196 18.92 23.88 16.20
C VAL A 196 17.50 23.84 15.64
N ALA A 197 17.22 22.87 14.80
CA ALA A 197 15.96 22.73 14.06
C ALA A 197 14.69 22.65 14.92
N PRO A 198 14.64 21.98 16.10
CA PRO A 198 13.48 22.00 16.98
C PRO A 198 13.11 23.39 17.51
N TRP A 199 14.07 24.24 17.79
CA TRP A 199 13.79 25.60 18.30
C TRP A 199 13.16 26.49 17.22
N ASN A 200 13.46 26.24 15.94
CA ASN A 200 12.88 26.99 14.82
C ASN A 200 11.44 26.56 14.52
N SER A 201 11.08 25.30 14.77
CA SER A 201 9.81 24.71 14.31
C SER A 201 8.82 24.37 15.40
N LEU A 202 9.29 24.11 16.62
CA LEU A 202 8.46 23.65 17.75
C LEU A 202 8.43 24.62 18.93
N MET A 203 9.34 25.60 18.97
CA MET A 203 9.47 26.53 20.08
C MET A 203 9.72 27.98 19.60
N TRP A 204 9.72 28.91 20.51
CA TRP A 204 9.91 30.33 20.19
C TRP A 204 11.41 30.67 20.04
N SER A 205 11.68 31.67 19.22
CA SER A 205 13.05 32.20 18.95
C SER A 205 13.83 32.65 20.19
N LEU A 206 13.16 32.82 21.31
CA LEU A 206 13.75 33.12 22.64
C LEU A 206 14.74 32.07 23.14
N MET A 207 14.66 30.83 22.68
CA MET A 207 15.51 29.76 23.20
C MET A 207 17.00 29.99 22.93
N THR A 208 17.32 30.71 21.85
CA THR A 208 18.69 31.12 21.52
C THR A 208 19.28 32.04 22.61
N ASP A 209 18.50 33.03 23.08
CA ASP A 209 18.95 33.97 24.14
C ASP A 209 19.12 33.23 25.48
N VAL A 210 18.20 32.29 25.79
CA VAL A 210 18.31 31.45 26.99
C VAL A 210 19.52 30.53 26.91
N CYS A 211 19.82 29.98 25.73
CA CYS A 211 20.97 29.12 25.47
C CYS A 211 22.29 29.89 25.72
N ARG A 212 22.34 31.15 25.27
CA ARG A 212 23.48 32.03 25.54
C ARG A 212 23.65 32.27 27.03
N ALA A 213 22.55 32.45 27.79
CA ALA A 213 22.58 32.57 29.24
C ALA A 213 22.95 31.26 29.96
N MET A 214 22.94 30.09 29.25
CA MET A 214 23.50 28.85 29.74
C MET A 214 25.03 28.76 29.58
N GLY A 215 25.65 29.72 28.91
CA GLY A 215 27.09 29.77 28.69
C GLY A 215 27.55 29.22 27.34
N VAL A 216 26.63 29.02 26.39
CA VAL A 216 26.93 28.52 25.03
C VAL A 216 27.21 29.71 24.11
N ARG A 217 28.25 29.60 23.28
CA ARG A 217 28.56 30.58 22.23
C ARG A 217 27.61 30.37 21.03
N THR A 218 26.62 31.26 20.91
CA THR A 218 25.54 31.07 19.92
C THR A 218 25.83 31.65 18.54
N ASP A 219 26.91 32.47 18.43
CA ASP A 219 27.32 33.23 17.26
C ASP A 219 28.35 32.57 16.34
N ILE A 220 28.85 31.39 16.74
CA ILE A 220 29.82 30.62 15.95
C ILE A 220 29.18 29.36 15.38
N PRO A 221 29.74 28.76 14.30
CA PRO A 221 29.26 27.48 13.74
C PRO A 221 29.15 26.38 14.80
N PHE A 222 28.07 25.59 14.79
CA PHE A 222 27.79 24.56 15.77
C PHE A 222 28.92 23.54 15.89
N ARG A 223 29.59 23.20 14.78
CA ARG A 223 30.76 22.32 14.76
C ARG A 223 31.95 22.83 15.61
N GLU A 224 32.04 24.14 15.81
CA GLU A 224 33.14 24.81 16.54
C GLU A 224 32.85 24.98 18.04
N LEU A 225 31.66 24.58 18.49
CA LEU A 225 31.32 24.52 19.91
C LEU A 225 32.11 23.42 20.59
N THR A 226 32.42 23.61 21.87
CA THR A 226 33.01 22.53 22.69
C THR A 226 32.02 21.40 22.92
N ASP A 227 32.49 20.21 23.30
CA ASP A 227 31.61 19.08 23.59
C ASP A 227 30.64 19.39 24.76
N GLU A 228 31.09 20.19 25.74
CA GLU A 228 30.26 20.65 26.87
C GLU A 228 29.15 21.59 26.39
N GLU A 229 29.48 22.54 25.48
CA GLU A 229 28.48 23.46 24.89
C GLU A 229 27.47 22.67 24.03
N LYS A 230 27.95 21.72 23.23
CA LYS A 230 27.08 20.84 22.45
C LYS A 230 26.14 20.01 23.32
N GLU A 231 26.66 19.46 24.42
CA GLU A 231 25.84 18.68 25.36
C GLU A 231 24.78 19.54 26.03
N ILE A 232 25.08 20.80 26.39
CA ILE A 232 24.09 21.74 26.88
C ILE A 232 22.99 21.95 25.84
N VAL A 233 23.32 22.11 24.56
CA VAL A 233 22.32 22.29 23.50
C VAL A 233 21.48 21.04 23.32
N TYR A 234 22.09 19.85 23.30
CA TYR A 234 21.38 18.61 23.08
C TYR A 234 20.53 18.19 24.28
N ASP A 235 21.10 18.12 25.47
CA ASP A 235 20.48 17.48 26.64
C ASP A 235 20.62 18.29 27.95
N GLY A 236 20.97 19.56 27.87
CA GLY A 236 21.14 20.44 29.02
C GLY A 236 19.90 20.52 29.93
N PRO A 237 20.08 20.72 31.25
CA PRO A 237 19.01 20.68 32.25
C PRO A 237 17.99 21.84 32.08
N MET A 238 16.74 21.53 32.39
CA MET A 238 15.67 22.54 32.40
C MET A 238 15.79 23.45 33.60
N VAL A 239 16.45 24.58 33.45
CA VAL A 239 16.63 25.60 34.51
C VAL A 239 16.09 26.93 34.08
N LYS A 240 15.59 27.74 35.03
CA LYS A 240 15.20 29.13 34.76
C LYS A 240 16.43 30.02 34.64
N LYS A 241 16.49 30.83 33.60
CA LYS A 241 17.51 31.83 33.37
C LYS A 241 16.87 33.20 33.20
N HIS A 242 17.53 34.17 33.69
CA HIS A 242 17.16 35.56 33.53
C HIS A 242 17.75 36.06 32.21
N ILE A 243 16.92 36.60 31.32
CA ILE A 243 17.34 37.07 29.99
C ILE A 243 16.78 38.46 29.73
N PHE A 244 17.50 39.22 28.93
CA PHE A 244 17.04 40.50 28.38
C PHE A 244 16.53 40.28 26.97
N TYR A 245 15.20 40.33 26.78
CA TYR A 245 14.56 40.08 25.49
C TYR A 245 14.40 41.34 24.67
N ARG A 246 14.83 41.28 23.39
CA ARG A 246 14.58 42.31 22.37
C ARG A 246 13.79 41.66 21.20
N PRO A 247 12.54 42.10 20.95
CA PRO A 247 11.75 41.59 19.83
C PRO A 247 12.39 41.95 18.49
N LYS A 248 12.43 40.98 17.56
CA LYS A 248 12.95 41.17 16.19
C LYS A 248 12.10 42.12 15.31
N LYS A 249 10.84 42.41 15.66
CA LYS A 249 9.93 43.34 14.97
C LYS A 249 9.56 44.46 15.93
N ALA A 250 9.86 45.68 15.53
CA ALA A 250 9.85 46.89 16.36
C ALA A 250 8.46 47.46 16.72
N ASP A 251 7.35 46.84 16.30
CA ASP A 251 6.07 47.52 16.33
C ASP A 251 5.18 47.31 17.56
N THR A 252 5.40 46.33 18.45
CA THR A 252 4.42 46.06 19.52
C THR A 252 4.93 45.51 20.84
N ALA A 253 6.21 45.28 21.05
CA ALA A 253 6.68 44.75 22.34
C ALA A 253 7.86 45.51 22.89
N THR A 254 7.73 45.97 24.13
CA THR A 254 8.82 46.56 24.91
C THR A 254 9.90 45.54 25.22
N ALA A 255 11.16 45.89 24.94
CA ALA A 255 12.30 45.16 25.44
C ALA A 255 12.23 45.12 26.97
N GLY A 256 12.47 43.96 27.58
CA GLY A 256 12.39 43.80 29.03
C GLY A 256 13.12 42.57 29.53
N GLU A 257 13.40 42.61 30.82
CA GLU A 257 13.97 41.49 31.54
C GLU A 257 12.89 40.49 31.87
N MET A 258 13.17 39.17 31.65
CA MET A 258 12.25 38.09 31.94
C MET A 258 12.97 36.83 32.36
N ASP A 259 12.33 36.05 33.22
CA ASP A 259 12.77 34.70 33.55
C ASP A 259 12.18 33.69 32.55
N PHE A 260 13.03 32.91 31.91
CA PHE A 260 12.58 31.88 30.97
C PHE A 260 13.26 30.55 31.26
N THR A 261 12.50 29.46 31.14
CA THR A 261 13.03 28.10 31.35
C THR A 261 13.77 27.64 30.11
N TYR A 262 15.00 27.20 30.27
CA TYR A 262 15.77 26.56 29.20
C TYR A 262 15.18 25.19 28.87
N TYR A 263 15.01 24.94 27.59
CA TYR A 263 14.67 23.64 27.05
C TYR A 263 15.71 23.22 26.04
N SER A 264 16.48 22.18 26.33
CA SER A 264 17.42 21.62 25.36
C SER A 264 16.69 21.16 24.09
N ALA A 265 17.41 20.86 23.03
CA ALA A 265 16.83 20.40 21.78
C ALA A 265 16.00 19.11 21.99
N THR A 266 16.50 18.14 22.75
CA THR A 266 15.79 16.90 23.13
C THR A 266 14.57 17.20 23.99
N ALA A 267 14.69 18.03 25.01
CA ALA A 267 13.57 18.38 25.89
C ALA A 267 12.47 19.15 25.13
N THR A 268 12.83 19.95 24.13
CA THR A 268 11.88 20.65 23.25
C THR A 268 11.02 19.64 22.46
N VAL A 269 11.64 18.63 21.85
CA VAL A 269 10.93 17.60 21.10
C VAL A 269 10.05 16.76 22.02
N GLN A 270 10.56 16.34 23.21
CA GLN A 270 9.78 15.57 24.19
C GLN A 270 8.59 16.34 24.72
N ASN A 271 8.76 17.63 25.04
CA ASN A 271 7.67 18.50 25.50
C ASN A 271 6.62 18.72 24.40
N ALA A 272 7.05 18.88 23.14
CA ALA A 272 6.16 18.99 22.01
C ALA A 272 5.37 17.69 21.81
N LEU A 273 6.03 16.51 21.85
CA LEU A 273 5.39 15.21 21.73
C LEU A 273 4.29 14.99 22.80
N ASN A 274 4.57 15.38 24.04
CA ASN A 274 3.59 15.24 25.14
C ASN A 274 2.38 16.18 24.99
N LYS A 275 2.49 17.26 24.22
CA LYS A 275 1.43 18.26 23.99
C LYS A 275 0.67 18.07 22.69
N VAL A 276 1.09 17.15 21.83
CA VAL A 276 0.43 16.90 20.53
C VAL A 276 -0.98 16.37 20.76
N LYS A 277 -1.96 17.02 20.13
CA LYS A 277 -3.38 16.67 20.18
C LYS A 277 -3.97 16.34 18.82
N ASP A 278 -3.28 16.70 17.73
CA ASP A 278 -3.74 16.54 16.36
C ASP A 278 -2.65 15.96 15.45
N GLU A 279 -3.06 15.51 14.29
CA GLU A 279 -2.16 14.90 13.29
C GLU A 279 -1.14 15.91 12.73
N LYS A 280 -1.54 17.20 12.60
CA LYS A 280 -0.63 18.27 12.14
C LYS A 280 0.49 18.53 13.14
N GLY A 281 0.17 18.52 14.42
CA GLY A 281 1.16 18.60 15.49
C GLY A 281 2.11 17.41 15.46
N MET A 282 1.59 16.20 15.29
CA MET A 282 2.39 14.97 15.20
C MET A 282 3.38 15.03 14.04
N LYS A 283 2.96 15.41 12.82
CA LYS A 283 3.84 15.56 11.65
C LYS A 283 5.00 16.54 11.85
N ARG A 284 4.81 17.55 12.73
CA ARG A 284 5.90 18.50 13.06
C ARG A 284 6.95 17.89 13.98
N VAL A 285 6.54 17.02 14.88
CA VAL A 285 7.43 16.39 15.87
C VAL A 285 8.08 15.14 15.28
N GLU A 286 7.37 14.40 14.47
CA GLU A 286 7.76 13.10 13.91
C GLU A 286 9.11 13.13 13.17
N LYS A 287 9.44 14.23 12.50
CA LYS A 287 10.72 14.43 11.82
C LYS A 287 11.95 14.44 12.74
N PHE A 288 11.74 14.55 14.05
CA PHE A 288 12.79 14.52 15.07
C PHE A 288 12.77 13.22 15.87
N LEU A 289 11.92 12.26 15.51
CA LEU A 289 11.78 10.99 16.21
C LEU A 289 12.26 9.85 15.32
N ARG A 290 12.86 8.86 15.97
CA ARG A 290 13.09 7.54 15.38
C ARG A 290 12.35 6.47 16.19
N GLU A 291 12.00 5.39 15.54
CA GLU A 291 11.45 4.22 16.21
C GLU A 291 12.56 3.25 16.55
N ASP A 292 12.76 3.03 17.85
CA ASP A 292 13.71 2.06 18.36
C ASP A 292 12.98 0.85 18.95
N ILE A 293 13.61 -0.31 18.91
CA ILE A 293 13.11 -1.51 19.56
C ILE A 293 12.94 -1.22 21.06
N CYS A 294 11.79 -1.59 21.62
CA CYS A 294 11.52 -1.38 23.06
C CYS A 294 12.56 -2.11 23.94
N PRO A 295 13.33 -1.43 24.76
CA PRO A 295 14.38 -2.04 25.57
C PRO A 295 13.85 -2.93 26.70
N ALA A 296 12.56 -2.86 27.04
CA ALA A 296 11.96 -3.70 28.08
C ALA A 296 11.48 -5.04 27.53
N CYS A 297 10.86 -5.05 26.36
CA CYS A 297 10.34 -6.30 25.76
C CYS A 297 11.18 -6.80 24.59
N HIS A 298 12.17 -6.06 24.13
CA HIS A 298 13.03 -6.39 22.99
C HIS A 298 12.24 -6.75 21.73
N GLY A 299 11.20 -5.95 21.41
CA GLY A 299 10.34 -6.11 20.25
C GLY A 299 9.21 -7.12 20.41
N THR A 300 9.19 -7.96 21.45
CA THR A 300 8.19 -9.03 21.63
C THR A 300 6.77 -8.54 21.90
N ARG A 301 6.58 -7.24 22.22
CA ARG A 301 5.30 -6.60 22.58
C ARG A 301 4.71 -7.05 23.92
N LEU A 302 5.16 -8.20 24.46
CA LEU A 302 4.62 -8.87 25.65
C LEU A 302 5.34 -8.44 26.93
N SER A 303 4.60 -8.44 28.02
CA SER A 303 5.15 -8.31 29.38
C SER A 303 6.03 -9.51 29.73
N GLU A 304 6.79 -9.44 30.83
CA GLU A 304 7.62 -10.56 31.30
C GLU A 304 6.75 -11.75 31.71
N GLU A 305 5.63 -11.47 32.39
CA GLU A 305 4.67 -12.47 32.85
C GLU A 305 4.04 -13.22 31.64
N ALA A 306 3.67 -12.49 30.59
CA ALA A 306 3.11 -13.07 29.36
C ALA A 306 4.14 -13.91 28.56
N ARG A 307 5.43 -13.65 28.72
CA ARG A 307 6.53 -14.43 28.13
C ARG A 307 6.96 -15.63 28.97
N ALA A 308 6.48 -15.75 30.21
CA ALA A 308 6.93 -16.80 31.12
C ALA A 308 6.44 -18.21 30.75
N PRO A 309 5.17 -18.45 30.31
CA PRO A 309 4.71 -19.81 30.00
C PRO A 309 5.56 -20.49 28.94
N ARG A 310 5.76 -21.81 29.08
CA ARG A 310 6.54 -22.65 28.18
C ARG A 310 5.71 -23.82 27.66
N LEU A 311 5.59 -23.95 26.35
CA LEU A 311 4.97 -25.10 25.70
C LEU A 311 6.03 -25.81 24.87
N MET A 312 6.29 -27.08 25.18
CA MET A 312 7.42 -27.83 24.62
C MET A 312 8.77 -27.08 24.74
N GLY A 313 8.96 -26.36 25.87
CA GLY A 313 10.20 -25.63 26.15
C GLY A 313 10.30 -24.22 25.57
N ILE A 314 9.43 -23.80 24.65
CA ILE A 314 9.47 -22.48 24.02
C ILE A 314 8.40 -21.56 24.60
N SER A 315 8.66 -20.27 24.54
CA SER A 315 7.74 -19.20 24.99
C SER A 315 6.80 -18.76 23.86
N LEU A 316 5.72 -18.05 24.21
CA LEU A 316 4.76 -17.52 23.24
C LEU A 316 5.42 -16.60 22.18
N ASN A 317 6.34 -15.72 22.59
CA ASN A 317 7.04 -14.87 21.64
C ASN A 317 7.94 -15.66 20.69
N GLN A 318 8.59 -16.74 21.16
CA GLN A 318 9.36 -17.61 20.28
C GLN A 318 8.45 -18.35 19.28
N ALA A 319 7.29 -18.82 19.71
CA ALA A 319 6.31 -19.42 18.82
C ALA A 319 5.75 -18.41 17.80
N CYS A 320 5.54 -17.15 18.20
CA CYS A 320 5.11 -16.08 17.28
C CYS A 320 6.18 -15.71 16.24
N GLY A 321 7.46 -15.86 16.59
CA GLY A 321 8.59 -15.62 15.68
C GLY A 321 8.88 -16.76 14.70
N MET A 322 8.22 -17.90 14.81
CA MET A 322 8.30 -18.96 13.81
C MET A 322 7.58 -18.55 12.52
N THR A 323 8.07 -19.05 11.38
CA THR A 323 7.28 -18.97 10.14
C THR A 323 5.99 -19.77 10.31
N LEU A 324 4.96 -19.42 9.56
CA LEU A 324 3.69 -20.17 9.61
C LEU A 324 3.93 -21.66 9.28
N LYS A 325 4.80 -21.93 8.30
CA LYS A 325 5.21 -23.28 7.93
C LYS A 325 5.80 -24.06 9.13
N ASP A 326 6.76 -23.46 9.83
CA ASP A 326 7.42 -24.09 10.98
C ASP A 326 6.46 -24.22 12.16
N SER A 327 5.60 -23.23 12.37
CA SER A 327 4.61 -23.25 13.43
C SER A 327 3.58 -24.37 13.23
N VAL A 328 3.18 -24.66 12.00
CA VAL A 328 2.31 -25.81 11.66
C VAL A 328 2.96 -27.12 12.08
N GLU A 329 4.23 -27.32 11.70
CA GLU A 329 4.96 -28.55 12.07
C GLU A 329 5.22 -28.67 13.58
N TRP A 330 5.37 -27.53 14.26
CA TRP A 330 5.50 -27.49 15.71
C TRP A 330 4.16 -27.80 16.40
N VAL A 331 3.05 -27.19 15.97
CA VAL A 331 1.71 -27.40 16.55
C VAL A 331 1.27 -28.87 16.43
N LYS A 332 1.57 -29.55 15.32
CA LYS A 332 1.28 -31.00 15.15
C LYS A 332 1.94 -31.86 16.24
N LYS A 333 3.06 -31.41 16.82
CA LYS A 333 3.80 -32.11 17.87
C LYS A 333 3.30 -31.82 19.28
N VAL A 334 2.41 -30.82 19.47
CA VAL A 334 1.91 -30.43 20.79
C VAL A 334 1.06 -31.52 21.44
N PRO A 335 -0.01 -32.10 20.81
CA PRO A 335 -0.83 -33.08 21.46
C PRO A 335 -0.07 -34.33 21.95
N PRO A 336 0.84 -34.96 21.15
CA PRO A 336 1.57 -36.14 21.63
C PRO A 336 2.57 -35.82 22.75
N SER A 337 3.00 -34.56 22.93
CA SER A 337 3.93 -34.17 23.99
C SER A 337 3.31 -34.03 25.38
N LEU A 338 1.97 -34.09 25.46
CA LEU A 338 1.20 -33.87 26.68
C LEU A 338 0.75 -35.21 27.32
N PRO A 339 0.41 -35.17 28.64
CA PRO A 339 -0.23 -36.32 29.32
C PRO A 339 -1.45 -36.79 28.55
N GLU A 340 -1.71 -38.10 28.58
CA GLU A 340 -2.75 -38.78 27.78
C GLU A 340 -4.14 -38.14 27.99
N GLU A 341 -4.48 -37.82 29.21
CA GLU A 341 -5.74 -37.19 29.61
C GLU A 341 -5.97 -35.78 29.04
N MET A 342 -4.89 -35.06 28.66
CA MET A 342 -4.97 -33.71 28.06
C MET A 342 -5.02 -33.77 26.52
N ARG A 343 -4.67 -34.88 25.90
CA ARG A 343 -4.54 -34.98 24.42
C ARG A 343 -5.82 -34.61 23.67
N PRO A 344 -7.04 -35.09 24.09
CA PRO A 344 -8.26 -34.70 23.37
C PRO A 344 -8.52 -33.20 23.33
N MET A 345 -8.31 -32.50 24.46
CA MET A 345 -8.41 -31.03 24.49
C MET A 345 -7.33 -30.36 23.61
N ALA A 346 -6.10 -30.86 23.72
CA ALA A 346 -5.00 -30.31 22.93
C ALA A 346 -5.23 -30.51 21.42
N GLN A 347 -5.79 -31.64 21.00
CA GLN A 347 -6.16 -31.90 19.62
C GLN A 347 -7.16 -30.87 19.10
N ASN A 348 -8.28 -30.67 19.80
CA ASN A 348 -9.30 -29.69 19.41
C ASN A 348 -8.73 -28.27 19.25
N ILE A 349 -7.88 -27.82 20.17
CA ILE A 349 -7.26 -26.49 20.10
C ILE A 349 -6.28 -26.40 18.93
N CYS A 350 -5.45 -27.44 18.74
CA CYS A 350 -4.47 -27.51 17.65
C CYS A 350 -5.14 -27.64 16.28
N GLU A 351 -6.20 -28.43 16.14
CA GLU A 351 -6.98 -28.58 14.89
C GLU A 351 -7.55 -27.24 14.44
N SER A 352 -8.11 -26.45 15.35
CA SER A 352 -8.61 -25.10 15.04
C SER A 352 -7.51 -24.17 14.51
N TYR A 353 -6.28 -24.30 15.00
CA TYR A 353 -5.13 -23.57 14.48
C TYR A 353 -4.74 -24.08 13.08
N LEU A 354 -4.63 -25.40 12.92
CA LEU A 354 -4.15 -26.05 11.70
C LEU A 354 -5.10 -25.84 10.52
N GLU A 355 -6.41 -25.80 10.73
CA GLU A 355 -7.41 -25.50 9.69
C GLU A 355 -7.20 -24.11 9.08
N VAL A 356 -6.99 -23.09 9.90
CA VAL A 356 -6.73 -21.74 9.41
C VAL A 356 -5.35 -21.64 8.76
N ALA A 357 -4.36 -22.27 9.38
CA ALA A 357 -2.99 -22.25 8.89
C ALA A 357 -2.86 -22.94 7.52
N ALA A 358 -3.58 -24.06 7.28
CA ALA A 358 -3.57 -24.73 5.99
C ALA A 358 -3.98 -23.82 4.84
N ARG A 359 -5.07 -23.07 5.00
CA ARG A 359 -5.55 -22.12 3.98
C ARG A 359 -4.58 -20.99 3.71
N LEU A 360 -3.93 -20.48 4.76
CA LEU A 360 -2.89 -19.46 4.61
C LEU A 360 -1.65 -20.02 3.89
N MET A 361 -1.33 -21.30 4.13
CA MET A 361 -0.27 -22.00 3.40
C MET A 361 -0.61 -22.13 1.91
N ASP A 362 -1.85 -22.52 1.57
CA ASP A 362 -2.34 -22.64 0.20
C ASP A 362 -2.30 -21.30 -0.54
N LEU A 363 -2.58 -20.19 0.18
CA LEU A 363 -2.45 -18.83 -0.33
C LEU A 363 -0.99 -18.32 -0.39
N GLY A 364 0.01 -19.19 -0.14
CA GLY A 364 1.42 -18.85 -0.23
C GLY A 364 1.95 -17.91 0.86
N LEU A 365 1.32 -17.86 2.05
CA LEU A 365 1.73 -17.03 3.19
C LEU A 365 2.57 -17.78 4.23
N GLY A 366 3.03 -18.98 3.91
CA GLY A 366 3.76 -19.86 4.81
C GLY A 366 5.07 -19.32 5.36
N TYR A 367 5.66 -18.34 4.69
CA TYR A 367 6.92 -17.70 5.09
C TYR A 367 6.75 -16.57 6.12
N LEU A 368 5.52 -16.11 6.35
CA LEU A 368 5.26 -15.03 7.30
C LEU A 368 5.30 -15.54 8.74
N THR A 369 5.82 -14.69 9.65
CA THR A 369 5.79 -14.94 11.09
C THR A 369 4.55 -14.30 11.72
N LEU A 370 4.04 -14.89 12.81
CA LEU A 370 2.82 -14.39 13.46
C LEU A 370 3.01 -13.01 14.10
N ASP A 371 4.22 -12.64 14.46
CA ASP A 371 4.58 -11.34 15.04
C ASP A 371 4.84 -10.26 13.97
N ARG A 372 4.88 -10.61 12.67
CA ARG A 372 5.07 -9.66 11.58
C ARG A 372 4.03 -8.55 11.66
N ALA A 373 4.48 -7.30 11.74
CA ALA A 373 3.57 -6.15 11.79
C ALA A 373 2.71 -6.07 10.53
N SER A 374 1.37 -5.96 10.68
CA SER A 374 0.46 -5.92 9.51
C SER A 374 0.69 -4.71 8.61
N SER A 375 1.26 -3.62 9.13
CA SER A 375 1.66 -2.44 8.35
C SER A 375 2.81 -2.70 7.37
N THR A 376 3.62 -3.75 7.61
CA THR A 376 4.75 -4.14 6.76
C THR A 376 4.38 -5.18 5.71
N LEU A 377 3.13 -5.65 5.71
CA LEU A 377 2.63 -6.58 4.70
C LEU A 377 2.34 -5.83 3.39
N SER A 378 2.65 -6.46 2.27
CA SER A 378 2.26 -5.98 0.95
C SER A 378 0.73 -5.94 0.80
N THR A 379 0.23 -5.25 -0.21
CA THR A 379 -1.21 -5.19 -0.49
C THR A 379 -1.79 -6.58 -0.73
N GLY A 380 -1.13 -7.41 -1.56
CA GLY A 380 -1.55 -8.78 -1.83
C GLY A 380 -1.50 -9.69 -0.59
N GLU A 381 -0.47 -9.56 0.28
CA GLU A 381 -0.41 -10.31 1.54
C GLU A 381 -1.58 -9.96 2.46
N ARG A 382 -1.92 -8.66 2.58
CA ARG A 382 -3.07 -8.21 3.39
C ARG A 382 -4.39 -8.74 2.82
N GLN A 383 -4.57 -8.71 1.50
CA GLN A 383 -5.78 -9.19 0.85
C GLN A 383 -5.95 -10.70 1.05
N ARG A 384 -4.90 -11.50 0.86
CA ARG A 384 -4.90 -12.95 1.12
C ARG A 384 -5.18 -13.30 2.57
N MET A 385 -4.62 -12.54 3.50
CA MET A 385 -4.90 -12.67 4.92
C MET A 385 -6.39 -12.45 5.22
N GLN A 386 -7.02 -11.45 4.60
CA GLN A 386 -8.46 -11.19 4.75
C GLN A 386 -9.31 -12.29 4.12
N LEU A 387 -8.90 -12.80 2.95
CA LEU A 387 -9.58 -13.90 2.28
C LEU A 387 -9.59 -15.18 3.16
N ALA A 388 -8.43 -15.57 3.68
CA ALA A 388 -8.32 -16.72 4.58
C ALA A 388 -9.21 -16.57 5.82
N ARG A 389 -9.35 -15.35 6.34
CA ARG A 389 -10.25 -15.05 7.46
C ARG A 389 -11.73 -15.18 7.06
N ALA A 390 -12.10 -14.70 5.89
CA ALA A 390 -13.48 -14.75 5.39
C ALA A 390 -13.97 -16.20 5.25
N VAL A 391 -13.12 -17.08 4.72
CA VAL A 391 -13.45 -18.51 4.51
C VAL A 391 -13.55 -19.28 5.83
N ARG A 392 -12.88 -18.86 6.89
CA ARG A 392 -12.94 -19.53 8.20
C ARG A 392 -14.36 -19.61 8.77
N ASN A 393 -15.18 -18.60 8.52
CA ASN A 393 -16.45 -18.45 9.23
C ASN A 393 -17.52 -19.48 8.81
N ARG A 394 -17.26 -20.32 7.78
CA ARG A 394 -18.20 -21.33 7.25
C ARG A 394 -19.65 -20.81 7.15
N THR A 395 -19.78 -19.56 6.73
CA THR A 395 -21.09 -18.95 6.46
C THR A 395 -21.64 -19.53 5.17
N THR A 396 -22.95 -19.65 5.07
CA THR A 396 -23.65 -20.10 3.88
C THR A 396 -24.59 -19.02 3.38
N GLY A 397 -24.87 -18.98 2.07
CA GLY A 397 -25.80 -18.03 1.47
C GLY A 397 -25.27 -16.58 1.44
N VAL A 398 -23.94 -16.42 1.39
CA VAL A 398 -23.26 -15.11 1.29
C VAL A 398 -22.72 -14.91 -0.13
N LEU A 399 -22.77 -13.68 -0.62
CA LEU A 399 -22.08 -13.27 -1.83
C LEU A 399 -20.71 -12.68 -1.46
N TYR A 400 -19.64 -13.36 -1.82
CA TYR A 400 -18.28 -12.88 -1.69
C TYR A 400 -17.89 -12.09 -2.93
N VAL A 401 -17.63 -10.80 -2.80
CA VAL A 401 -17.14 -9.93 -3.87
C VAL A 401 -15.64 -9.78 -3.72
N LEU A 402 -14.87 -10.35 -4.63
CA LEU A 402 -13.41 -10.34 -4.66
C LEU A 402 -12.93 -9.37 -5.73
N ASP A 403 -12.29 -8.29 -5.33
CA ASP A 403 -11.79 -7.26 -6.23
C ASP A 403 -10.29 -7.43 -6.46
N GLU A 404 -9.92 -7.97 -7.62
CA GLU A 404 -8.57 -8.29 -8.07
C GLU A 404 -7.77 -9.14 -7.04
N PRO A 405 -8.27 -10.32 -6.64
CA PRO A 405 -7.59 -11.14 -5.64
C PRO A 405 -6.27 -11.76 -6.12
N SER A 406 -5.98 -11.73 -7.43
CA SER A 406 -4.72 -12.18 -8.05
C SER A 406 -3.55 -11.22 -7.84
N ILE A 407 -3.78 -10.00 -7.35
CA ILE A 407 -2.75 -8.97 -7.24
C ILE A 407 -1.49 -9.48 -6.53
N GLY A 408 -0.34 -9.31 -7.21
CA GLY A 408 0.98 -9.68 -6.67
C GLY A 408 1.13 -11.18 -6.40
N LEU A 409 0.28 -12.03 -7.01
CA LEU A 409 0.40 -13.47 -6.96
C LEU A 409 1.28 -14.01 -8.08
N HIS A 410 2.23 -14.83 -7.68
CA HIS A 410 2.90 -15.69 -8.63
C HIS A 410 1.92 -16.76 -9.16
N PRO A 411 1.96 -17.18 -10.43
CA PRO A 411 1.07 -18.19 -11.01
C PRO A 411 0.91 -19.46 -10.16
N ALA A 412 1.97 -19.92 -9.51
CA ALA A 412 1.92 -21.05 -8.60
C ALA A 412 0.98 -20.85 -7.38
N ASN A 413 0.75 -19.60 -6.95
CA ASN A 413 -0.13 -19.28 -5.83
C ASN A 413 -1.60 -19.08 -6.27
N ILE A 414 -1.85 -18.84 -7.56
CA ILE A 414 -3.20 -18.75 -8.12
C ILE A 414 -3.96 -20.07 -7.93
N VAL A 415 -3.29 -21.22 -8.04
CA VAL A 415 -3.88 -22.53 -7.79
C VAL A 415 -4.50 -22.62 -6.38
N GLY A 416 -3.78 -22.10 -5.37
CA GLY A 416 -4.31 -22.06 -3.99
C GLY A 416 -5.50 -21.12 -3.84
N LEU A 417 -5.47 -19.95 -4.51
CA LEU A 417 -6.59 -19.01 -4.53
C LEU A 417 -7.85 -19.64 -5.16
N ASN A 418 -7.69 -20.35 -6.28
CA ASN A 418 -8.77 -21.06 -6.95
C ASN A 418 -9.39 -22.11 -6.01
N GLY A 419 -8.55 -22.87 -5.30
CA GLY A 419 -9.01 -23.81 -4.27
C GLY A 419 -9.87 -23.17 -3.19
N VAL A 420 -9.46 -22.01 -2.70
CA VAL A 420 -10.22 -21.23 -1.70
C VAL A 420 -11.56 -20.75 -2.25
N MET A 421 -11.65 -20.30 -3.51
CA MET A 421 -12.92 -19.89 -4.14
C MET A 421 -13.87 -21.08 -4.30
N HIS A 422 -13.37 -22.23 -4.73
CA HIS A 422 -14.18 -23.45 -4.81
C HIS A 422 -14.67 -23.95 -3.45
N ASP A 423 -13.86 -23.78 -2.38
CA ASP A 423 -14.29 -24.09 -1.02
C ASP A 423 -15.46 -23.21 -0.58
N LEU A 424 -15.41 -21.89 -0.89
CA LEU A 424 -16.53 -20.97 -0.60
C LEU A 424 -17.83 -21.42 -1.29
N VAL A 425 -17.73 -21.78 -2.56
CA VAL A 425 -18.90 -22.25 -3.33
C VAL A 425 -19.42 -23.58 -2.78
N ARG A 426 -18.53 -24.52 -2.44
CA ARG A 426 -18.90 -25.81 -1.82
C ARG A 426 -19.60 -25.63 -0.48
N ASP A 427 -19.24 -24.60 0.28
CA ASP A 427 -19.88 -24.24 1.55
C ASP A 427 -21.25 -23.53 1.33
N GLY A 428 -21.75 -23.46 0.09
CA GLY A 428 -23.09 -22.92 -0.24
C GLY A 428 -23.12 -21.39 -0.41
N ASN A 429 -22.00 -20.78 -0.79
CA ASN A 429 -21.91 -19.35 -1.07
C ASN A 429 -21.83 -19.09 -2.58
N SER A 430 -21.82 -17.81 -2.96
CA SER A 430 -21.57 -17.36 -4.32
C SER A 430 -20.33 -16.48 -4.32
N VAL A 431 -19.51 -16.59 -5.36
CA VAL A 431 -18.30 -15.79 -5.53
C VAL A 431 -18.45 -14.90 -6.76
N LEU A 432 -18.31 -13.61 -6.58
CA LEU A 432 -18.21 -12.62 -7.65
C LEU A 432 -16.77 -12.13 -7.72
N LEU A 433 -16.13 -12.39 -8.82
CA LEU A 433 -14.70 -12.14 -9.02
C LEU A 433 -14.53 -11.00 -10.03
N VAL A 434 -13.89 -9.93 -9.66
CA VAL A 434 -13.40 -8.92 -10.60
C VAL A 434 -11.91 -9.18 -10.78
N ASP A 435 -11.49 -9.63 -11.94
CA ASP A 435 -10.07 -9.89 -12.21
C ASP A 435 -9.74 -9.73 -13.71
N HIS A 436 -8.47 -9.70 -14.01
CA HIS A 436 -7.91 -9.62 -15.35
C HIS A 436 -7.07 -10.84 -15.72
N ASP A 437 -6.66 -11.61 -14.71
CA ASP A 437 -5.83 -12.80 -14.88
C ASP A 437 -6.63 -13.93 -15.56
N THR A 438 -6.14 -14.37 -16.71
CA THR A 438 -6.81 -15.42 -17.49
C THR A 438 -6.81 -16.78 -16.78
N GLN A 439 -5.86 -17.06 -15.87
CA GLN A 439 -5.82 -18.32 -15.10
C GLN A 439 -6.97 -18.38 -14.10
N ILE A 440 -7.32 -17.25 -13.47
CA ILE A 440 -8.43 -17.17 -12.53
C ILE A 440 -9.76 -17.13 -13.27
N LEU A 441 -9.87 -16.34 -14.34
CA LEU A 441 -11.10 -16.23 -15.11
C LEU A 441 -11.54 -17.56 -15.73
N LYS A 442 -10.60 -18.44 -16.07
CA LYS A 442 -10.89 -19.82 -16.55
C LYS A 442 -11.57 -20.72 -15.53
N GLU A 443 -11.46 -20.41 -14.24
CA GLU A 443 -12.13 -21.14 -13.16
C GLU A 443 -13.56 -20.64 -12.89
N SER A 444 -14.01 -19.60 -13.63
CA SER A 444 -15.38 -19.08 -13.50
C SER A 444 -16.40 -19.98 -14.19
N ASP A 445 -17.55 -20.21 -13.56
CA ASP A 445 -18.69 -20.88 -14.18
C ASP A 445 -19.38 -19.96 -15.20
N TRP A 446 -19.33 -18.64 -14.99
CA TRP A 446 -19.93 -17.61 -15.82
C TRP A 446 -19.04 -16.38 -15.86
N ILE A 447 -18.95 -15.74 -17.01
CA ILE A 447 -18.21 -14.48 -17.18
C ILE A 447 -19.15 -13.41 -17.70
N ILE A 448 -19.05 -12.20 -17.12
CA ILE A 448 -19.70 -10.97 -17.58
C ILE A 448 -18.60 -10.01 -18.01
N GLU A 449 -18.55 -9.66 -19.27
CA GLU A 449 -17.54 -8.74 -19.79
C GLU A 449 -18.11 -7.34 -19.96
N MET A 450 -17.44 -6.37 -19.30
CA MET A 450 -17.78 -4.96 -19.33
C MET A 450 -16.92 -4.21 -20.37
N GLY A 451 -17.55 -3.35 -21.13
CA GLY A 451 -16.85 -2.63 -22.19
C GLY A 451 -17.71 -1.63 -22.94
N PRO A 452 -17.40 -1.40 -24.23
CA PRO A 452 -16.26 -1.95 -24.99
C PRO A 452 -14.90 -1.27 -24.69
N GLU A 453 -14.93 -0.03 -24.18
CA GLU A 453 -13.74 0.78 -23.85
C GLU A 453 -13.86 1.31 -22.41
N ALA A 454 -12.92 2.16 -22.02
CA ALA A 454 -12.88 2.80 -20.72
C ALA A 454 -13.73 4.09 -20.64
N GLY A 455 -14.09 4.51 -19.42
CA GLY A 455 -14.73 5.80 -19.15
C GLY A 455 -16.07 5.99 -19.82
N ALA A 456 -16.26 7.11 -20.51
CA ALA A 456 -17.53 7.46 -21.17
C ALA A 456 -17.95 6.48 -22.28
N LYS A 457 -17.05 5.72 -22.85
CA LYS A 457 -17.34 4.70 -23.87
C LYS A 457 -17.52 3.30 -23.28
N GLY A 458 -17.21 3.10 -21.99
CA GLY A 458 -17.49 1.88 -21.24
C GLY A 458 -18.88 1.85 -20.63
N GLY A 459 -19.05 1.01 -19.63
CA GLY A 459 -20.24 0.97 -18.79
C GLY A 459 -21.40 0.15 -19.35
N THR A 460 -21.15 -0.72 -20.32
CA THR A 460 -22.13 -1.67 -20.86
C THR A 460 -21.62 -3.10 -20.75
N VAL A 461 -22.52 -4.07 -20.70
CA VAL A 461 -22.18 -5.50 -20.87
C VAL A 461 -22.00 -5.75 -22.35
N ILE A 462 -20.86 -6.28 -22.79
CA ILE A 462 -20.55 -6.57 -24.20
C ILE A 462 -20.64 -8.06 -24.51
N ALA A 463 -20.40 -8.91 -23.52
CA ALA A 463 -20.53 -10.35 -23.62
C ALA A 463 -20.85 -10.95 -22.25
N GLU A 464 -21.61 -12.03 -22.23
CA GLU A 464 -21.85 -12.87 -21.04
C GLU A 464 -22.07 -14.32 -21.45
N GLY A 465 -21.63 -15.23 -20.57
CA GLY A 465 -21.74 -16.67 -20.85
C GLY A 465 -20.72 -17.49 -20.05
N THR A 466 -20.71 -18.79 -20.32
CA THR A 466 -19.66 -19.68 -19.84
C THR A 466 -18.30 -19.33 -20.47
N VAL A 467 -17.21 -19.78 -19.86
CA VAL A 467 -15.84 -19.55 -20.39
C VAL A 467 -15.75 -19.94 -21.87
N GLY A 468 -16.30 -21.12 -22.24
CA GLY A 468 -16.28 -21.59 -23.64
C GLY A 468 -17.09 -20.71 -24.62
N GLU A 469 -18.19 -20.11 -24.16
CA GLU A 469 -18.98 -19.18 -24.96
C GLU A 469 -18.22 -17.85 -25.15
N ILE A 470 -17.57 -17.35 -24.11
CA ILE A 470 -16.76 -16.12 -24.17
C ILE A 470 -15.53 -16.31 -25.08
N GLU A 471 -14.84 -17.45 -25.02
CA GLU A 471 -13.70 -17.77 -25.91
C GLU A 471 -14.06 -17.75 -27.40
N ASN A 472 -15.32 -18.03 -27.74
CA ASN A 472 -15.81 -18.07 -29.12
C ASN A 472 -16.66 -16.83 -29.51
N ASN A 473 -16.85 -15.88 -28.63
CA ASN A 473 -17.62 -14.67 -28.90
C ASN A 473 -16.74 -13.59 -29.55
N GLU A 474 -17.05 -13.22 -30.78
CA GLU A 474 -16.29 -12.19 -31.53
C GLU A 474 -16.41 -10.78 -30.90
N ALA A 475 -17.46 -10.51 -30.13
CA ALA A 475 -17.62 -9.23 -29.41
C ALA A 475 -16.77 -9.16 -28.15
N SER A 476 -16.29 -10.30 -27.63
CA SER A 476 -15.49 -10.39 -26.43
C SER A 476 -14.05 -9.98 -26.69
N VAL A 477 -13.55 -9.02 -25.89
CA VAL A 477 -12.13 -8.63 -25.91
C VAL A 477 -11.28 -9.64 -25.14
N ILE A 478 -11.77 -10.13 -23.98
CA ILE A 478 -11.04 -11.09 -23.14
C ILE A 478 -11.01 -12.49 -23.76
N GLY A 479 -12.02 -12.87 -24.57
CA GLY A 479 -12.16 -14.21 -25.15
C GLY A 479 -10.97 -14.63 -26.00
N GLY A 480 -10.38 -13.69 -26.76
CA GLY A 480 -9.17 -13.94 -27.54
C GLY A 480 -7.96 -14.33 -26.69
N TYR A 481 -7.82 -13.74 -25.49
CA TYR A 481 -6.75 -14.03 -24.55
C TYR A 481 -7.03 -15.33 -23.77
N LEU A 482 -8.27 -15.58 -23.38
CA LEU A 482 -8.68 -16.83 -22.73
C LEU A 482 -8.41 -18.04 -23.65
N SER A 483 -8.76 -17.94 -24.93
CA SER A 483 -8.54 -19.01 -25.90
C SER A 483 -7.06 -19.17 -26.34
N GLY A 484 -6.18 -18.23 -25.95
CA GLY A 484 -4.78 -18.19 -26.39
C GLY A 484 -4.59 -17.82 -27.87
N LYS A 485 -5.65 -17.39 -28.57
CA LYS A 485 -5.57 -16.91 -29.97
C LYS A 485 -4.90 -15.54 -30.05
N GLN A 486 -5.04 -14.71 -29.02
CA GLN A 486 -4.35 -13.45 -28.86
C GLN A 486 -3.30 -13.62 -27.77
N ASN A 487 -2.08 -13.25 -28.06
CA ASN A 487 -0.99 -13.16 -27.10
C ASN A 487 -0.33 -11.79 -27.28
N PRO A 488 0.09 -11.13 -26.21
CA PRO A 488 0.91 -9.94 -26.30
C PRO A 488 2.12 -10.16 -27.19
N VAL A 489 2.50 -9.12 -27.94
CA VAL A 489 3.57 -9.19 -28.93
C VAL A 489 4.87 -9.59 -28.25
N ARG A 490 5.37 -10.79 -28.60
CA ARG A 490 6.70 -11.24 -28.18
C ARG A 490 7.75 -10.53 -29.02
N HIS A 491 8.51 -9.63 -28.44
CA HIS A 491 9.75 -9.17 -29.04
C HIS A 491 10.82 -10.19 -28.63
N GLY A 492 11.38 -10.90 -29.59
CA GLY A 492 12.46 -11.83 -29.33
C GLY A 492 13.65 -11.09 -28.71
N ALA A 493 14.21 -11.62 -27.65
CA ALA A 493 15.49 -11.18 -27.14
C ALA A 493 16.53 -11.29 -28.26
N GLY A 494 17.28 -10.21 -28.51
CA GLY A 494 18.45 -10.28 -29.36
C GLY A 494 19.43 -11.34 -28.84
N GLU A 495 20.23 -11.93 -29.69
CA GLU A 495 21.18 -13.02 -29.34
C GLU A 495 22.13 -12.67 -28.16
N ASN A 496 22.24 -11.40 -27.77
CA ASN A 496 23.08 -10.95 -26.64
C ASN A 496 22.46 -9.74 -25.92
N ALA A 497 21.80 -9.97 -24.78
CA ALA A 497 21.21 -8.92 -23.96
C ALA A 497 22.27 -7.93 -23.40
N PHE A 498 23.53 -8.33 -23.26
CA PHE A 498 24.61 -7.55 -22.66
C PHE A 498 25.43 -6.70 -23.67
N ILE A 499 24.97 -6.52 -24.90
CA ILE A 499 25.68 -5.80 -25.96
C ILE A 499 25.98 -4.34 -25.60
N HIS A 500 25.11 -3.71 -24.80
CA HIS A 500 25.24 -2.31 -24.34
C HIS A 500 25.90 -2.17 -22.96
N GLY A 501 26.52 -3.24 -22.44
CA GLY A 501 27.13 -3.27 -21.11
C GLY A 501 26.21 -3.82 -20.03
N GLU A 502 26.67 -3.73 -18.78
CA GLU A 502 25.97 -4.31 -17.65
C GLU A 502 25.99 -3.39 -16.42
N ILE A 503 25.02 -3.58 -15.55
CA ILE A 503 25.05 -3.15 -14.16
C ILE A 503 25.40 -4.39 -13.33
N ARG A 504 26.44 -4.32 -12.50
CA ARG A 504 26.86 -5.41 -11.63
C ARG A 504 26.81 -4.97 -10.18
N MET A 505 26.15 -5.76 -9.32
CA MET A 505 26.05 -5.51 -7.89
C MET A 505 26.38 -6.79 -7.11
N GLU A 506 27.11 -6.62 -6.02
CA GLU A 506 27.37 -7.65 -5.02
C GLU A 506 26.80 -7.20 -3.67
N THR A 507 26.02 -8.06 -3.05
CA THR A 507 25.38 -7.77 -1.77
C THR A 507 25.66 -8.85 -0.75
N ASP A 508 25.84 -8.45 0.51
CA ASP A 508 25.80 -9.32 1.67
C ASP A 508 24.35 -9.61 2.06
N ARG A 509 24.17 -10.39 3.13
CA ARG A 509 22.85 -10.79 3.61
C ARG A 509 22.02 -9.56 4.02
N ILE A 510 20.80 -9.50 3.50
CA ILE A 510 19.77 -8.54 3.93
C ILE A 510 18.43 -9.26 4.03
N HIS A 511 17.79 -9.23 5.19
CA HIS A 511 16.55 -9.96 5.47
C HIS A 511 16.68 -11.44 5.05
N THR A 512 15.84 -11.89 4.11
CA THR A 512 15.87 -13.26 3.56
C THR A 512 16.84 -13.42 2.40
N VAL A 513 17.29 -12.32 1.77
CA VAL A 513 18.23 -12.36 0.65
C VAL A 513 19.61 -12.74 1.18
N LYS A 514 20.16 -13.79 0.60
CA LYS A 514 21.50 -14.34 0.92
C LYS A 514 22.55 -13.58 0.14
N PRO A 515 23.85 -13.63 0.56
CA PRO A 515 24.90 -13.02 -0.22
C PRO A 515 24.85 -13.49 -1.67
N LEU A 516 24.80 -12.57 -2.62
CA LEU A 516 24.71 -12.87 -4.03
C LEU A 516 25.36 -11.79 -4.91
N SER A 517 25.66 -12.16 -6.14
CA SER A 517 26.09 -11.27 -7.21
C SER A 517 25.02 -11.27 -8.30
N VAL A 518 24.62 -10.09 -8.74
CA VAL A 518 23.62 -9.91 -9.81
C VAL A 518 24.23 -9.10 -10.96
N ARG A 519 23.90 -9.50 -12.19
CA ARG A 519 24.27 -8.83 -13.43
C ARG A 519 23.00 -8.49 -14.19
N LEU A 520 22.85 -7.25 -14.60
CA LEU A 520 21.69 -6.72 -15.30
C LEU A 520 22.17 -6.07 -16.60
N PRO A 521 21.62 -6.46 -17.77
CA PRO A 521 21.97 -5.83 -19.04
C PRO A 521 21.47 -4.38 -19.08
N LYS A 522 22.25 -3.50 -19.68
CA LYS A 522 21.87 -2.11 -19.96
C LYS A 522 21.08 -2.02 -21.27
N THR A 523 20.23 -1.00 -21.38
CA THR A 523 19.40 -0.74 -22.58
C THR A 523 18.59 -1.98 -22.98
N ALA A 524 17.99 -2.63 -22.00
CA ALA A 524 17.24 -3.86 -22.15
C ALA A 524 16.09 -3.92 -21.14
N LEU A 525 15.09 -4.76 -21.40
CA LEU A 525 14.02 -5.10 -20.48
C LEU A 525 14.47 -6.29 -19.62
N THR A 526 14.77 -6.01 -18.36
CA THR A 526 15.07 -7.06 -17.37
C THR A 526 13.89 -7.26 -16.43
N VAL A 527 13.39 -8.49 -16.31
CA VAL A 527 12.31 -8.86 -15.41
C VAL A 527 12.86 -9.65 -14.21
N ILE A 528 12.54 -9.20 -13.00
CA ILE A 528 12.85 -9.88 -11.75
C ILE A 528 11.57 -10.59 -11.29
N THR A 529 11.58 -11.91 -11.33
CA THR A 529 10.42 -12.75 -10.99
C THR A 529 10.72 -13.73 -9.87
N GLY A 530 9.77 -14.57 -9.52
CA GLY A 530 9.88 -15.60 -8.48
C GLY A 530 8.71 -15.56 -7.51
N VAL A 531 8.55 -16.62 -6.71
CA VAL A 531 7.43 -16.77 -5.77
C VAL A 531 7.35 -15.63 -4.75
N SER A 532 6.18 -15.44 -4.13
CA SER A 532 5.98 -14.42 -3.09
C SER A 532 6.95 -14.64 -1.92
N GLY A 533 7.57 -13.57 -1.43
CA GLY A 533 8.54 -13.64 -0.33
C GLY A 533 9.93 -14.17 -0.72
N SER A 534 10.24 -14.37 -2.01
CA SER A 534 11.56 -14.82 -2.47
C SER A 534 12.67 -13.76 -2.39
N GLY A 535 12.35 -12.50 -2.06
CA GLY A 535 13.32 -11.43 -1.86
C GLY A 535 13.48 -10.46 -3.03
N LYS A 536 12.60 -10.48 -4.05
CA LYS A 536 12.64 -9.60 -5.23
C LYS A 536 12.71 -8.12 -4.85
N THR A 537 11.72 -7.68 -4.06
CA THR A 537 11.60 -6.28 -3.62
C THR A 537 12.82 -5.85 -2.82
N THR A 538 13.32 -6.71 -1.91
CA THR A 538 14.53 -6.45 -1.13
C THR A 538 15.77 -6.31 -2.01
N LEU A 539 15.95 -7.20 -3.00
CA LEU A 539 17.07 -7.11 -3.94
C LEU A 539 17.06 -5.83 -4.76
N ILE A 540 15.89 -5.43 -5.24
CA ILE A 540 15.77 -4.28 -6.14
C ILE A 540 15.56 -2.98 -5.39
N LEU A 541 14.51 -2.88 -4.54
CA LEU A 541 14.13 -1.61 -3.92
C LEU A 541 14.95 -1.26 -2.69
N GLU A 542 15.46 -2.26 -1.95
CA GLU A 542 16.26 -2.00 -0.74
C GLU A 542 17.78 -2.09 -1.00
N SER A 543 18.21 -2.71 -2.11
CA SER A 543 19.64 -2.87 -2.43
C SER A 543 20.04 -2.11 -3.70
N LEU A 544 19.50 -2.49 -4.88
CA LEU A 544 19.93 -1.94 -6.17
C LEU A 544 19.59 -0.45 -6.32
N VAL A 545 18.34 -0.06 -6.08
CA VAL A 545 17.90 1.33 -6.27
C VAL A 545 18.67 2.27 -5.33
N PRO A 546 18.75 2.03 -4.01
CA PRO A 546 19.54 2.90 -3.12
C PRO A 546 21.03 2.92 -3.46
N ALA A 547 21.60 1.81 -3.94
CA ALA A 547 23.00 1.75 -4.34
C ALA A 547 23.26 2.59 -5.60
N LEU A 548 22.40 2.50 -6.61
CA LEU A 548 22.48 3.34 -7.81
C LEU A 548 22.28 4.82 -7.48
N GLU A 549 21.30 5.15 -6.63
CA GLU A 549 21.10 6.53 -6.16
C GLU A 549 22.31 7.08 -5.39
N ALA A 550 22.93 6.26 -4.56
CA ALA A 550 24.15 6.64 -3.85
C ALA A 550 25.30 6.90 -4.82
N LEU A 551 25.45 6.05 -5.84
CA LEU A 551 26.45 6.22 -6.91
C LEU A 551 26.22 7.53 -7.68
N CYS A 552 24.99 7.77 -8.16
CA CYS A 552 24.64 8.96 -8.93
C CYS A 552 24.76 10.27 -8.14
N ASN A 553 24.47 10.26 -6.84
CA ASN A 553 24.41 11.47 -6.00
C ASN A 553 25.62 11.62 -5.06
N GLY A 554 26.62 10.74 -5.10
CA GLY A 554 27.78 10.75 -4.21
C GLY A 554 27.41 10.54 -2.73
N LYS A 555 26.30 9.81 -2.44
CA LYS A 555 25.85 9.51 -1.09
C LYS A 555 26.51 8.24 -0.54
N LYS A 556 26.36 8.00 0.79
CA LYS A 556 26.84 6.77 1.41
C LYS A 556 26.10 5.56 0.84
N MET A 557 26.85 4.53 0.44
CA MET A 557 26.33 3.24 -0.02
C MET A 557 25.57 2.52 1.11
N PRO A 558 24.49 1.78 0.82
CA PRO A 558 23.88 0.89 1.82
C PRO A 558 24.88 -0.10 2.39
N GLU A 559 24.83 -0.37 3.69
CA GLU A 559 25.85 -1.16 4.40
C GLU A 559 25.98 -2.60 3.91
N HIS A 560 24.89 -3.18 3.41
CA HIS A 560 24.85 -4.55 2.89
C HIS A 560 25.27 -4.65 1.41
N VAL A 561 25.44 -3.53 0.69
CA VAL A 561 25.93 -3.53 -0.69
C VAL A 561 27.45 -3.45 -0.66
N MET A 562 28.09 -4.56 -1.05
CA MET A 562 29.55 -4.70 -1.05
C MET A 562 30.20 -3.95 -2.21
N SER A 563 29.60 -4.02 -3.40
CA SER A 563 30.07 -3.32 -4.58
C SER A 563 28.92 -3.07 -5.57
N ILE A 564 29.03 -1.97 -6.34
CA ILE A 564 28.18 -1.71 -7.50
C ILE A 564 29.02 -1.08 -8.61
N GLN A 565 28.84 -1.59 -9.83
CA GLN A 565 29.42 -1.06 -11.05
C GLN A 565 28.28 -0.75 -12.03
N ALA A 566 28.14 0.49 -12.40
CA ALA A 566 27.08 0.96 -13.29
C ALA A 566 27.62 2.19 -14.06
N GLU A 567 28.54 1.92 -15.02
CA GLU A 567 29.09 2.98 -15.85
C GLU A 567 27.99 3.68 -16.65
N ASP A 568 28.09 4.99 -16.82
CA ASP A 568 27.16 5.85 -17.57
C ASP A 568 25.73 5.97 -17.00
N VAL A 569 25.41 5.36 -15.85
CA VAL A 569 24.11 5.57 -15.19
C VAL A 569 24.14 6.89 -14.43
N ARG A 570 23.26 7.83 -14.80
CA ARG A 570 23.17 9.17 -14.18
C ARG A 570 21.87 9.39 -13.42
N HIS A 571 20.81 8.71 -13.83
CA HIS A 571 19.49 8.90 -13.24
C HIS A 571 18.83 7.55 -12.92
N VAL A 572 18.23 7.48 -11.73
CA VAL A 572 17.43 6.33 -11.31
C VAL A 572 16.00 6.82 -11.07
N LYS A 573 15.03 6.14 -11.64
CA LYS A 573 13.60 6.47 -11.59
C LYS A 573 12.83 5.27 -11.08
N LEU A 574 12.32 5.37 -9.86
CA LEU A 574 11.45 4.34 -9.28
C LEU A 574 9.98 4.68 -9.57
N ILE A 575 9.29 3.75 -10.21
CA ILE A 575 7.86 3.81 -10.54
C ILE A 575 7.15 2.69 -9.77
N ASP A 576 6.61 3.03 -8.62
CA ASP A 576 5.90 2.11 -7.73
C ASP A 576 4.41 2.47 -7.60
N ALA A 577 3.64 1.56 -7.01
CA ALA A 577 2.19 1.75 -6.79
C ALA A 577 1.84 2.65 -5.61
N THR A 578 2.80 3.36 -4.99
CA THR A 578 2.51 4.29 -3.91
C THR A 578 1.57 5.40 -4.39
N PRO A 579 0.57 5.79 -3.61
CA PRO A 579 -0.37 6.84 -3.99
C PRO A 579 0.34 8.14 -4.39
N ILE A 580 -0.12 8.74 -5.48
CA ILE A 580 0.37 10.04 -5.94
C ILE A 580 -0.35 11.13 -5.17
N GLY A 581 0.40 11.87 -4.36
CA GLY A 581 -0.12 13.00 -3.62
C GLY A 581 -1.08 12.61 -2.48
N ILE A 582 -0.86 13.19 -1.31
CA ILE A 582 -1.73 13.00 -0.13
C ILE A 582 -2.86 14.04 -0.14
N ASN A 583 -2.83 14.96 -1.11
CA ASN A 583 -3.70 16.14 -1.11
C ASN A 583 -4.72 16.07 -2.25
N VAL A 584 -5.99 16.20 -1.92
CA VAL A 584 -7.13 16.35 -2.87
C VAL A 584 -6.93 17.47 -3.90
N ARG A 585 -5.96 18.35 -3.70
CA ARG A 585 -5.59 19.42 -4.64
C ARG A 585 -4.69 18.95 -5.78
N SER A 586 -4.14 17.72 -5.71
CA SER A 586 -3.39 17.14 -6.82
C SER A 586 -4.36 16.52 -7.82
N THR A 587 -4.21 16.87 -9.10
CA THR A 587 -5.03 16.32 -10.18
C THR A 587 -4.15 15.71 -11.28
N VAL A 588 -4.75 14.90 -12.15
CA VAL A 588 -4.09 14.32 -13.33
C VAL A 588 -3.36 15.41 -14.12
N ALA A 589 -4.04 16.54 -14.41
CA ALA A 589 -3.45 17.64 -15.16
C ALA A 589 -2.28 18.32 -14.43
N THR A 590 -2.35 18.46 -13.10
CA THR A 590 -1.23 19.07 -12.35
C THR A 590 -0.03 18.14 -12.28
N TYR A 591 -0.26 16.86 -12.09
CA TYR A 591 0.83 15.90 -11.99
C TYR A 591 1.55 15.68 -13.33
N ALA A 592 0.79 15.59 -14.43
CA ALA A 592 1.35 15.53 -15.78
C ALA A 592 1.89 16.88 -16.31
N ASN A 593 1.93 17.93 -15.48
CA ASN A 593 2.36 19.27 -15.87
C ASN A 593 1.54 19.91 -17.03
N VAL A 594 0.34 19.42 -17.30
CA VAL A 594 -0.59 19.95 -18.30
C VAL A 594 -1.21 21.26 -17.80
N HIS A 595 -1.63 21.29 -16.54
CA HIS A 595 -2.30 22.45 -15.94
C HIS A 595 -1.43 23.71 -15.97
N ASP A 596 -0.14 23.62 -15.70
CA ASP A 596 0.76 24.78 -15.71
C ASP A 596 0.92 25.40 -17.11
N GLU A 597 0.94 24.58 -18.13
CA GLU A 597 0.98 25.07 -19.52
C GLU A 597 -0.37 25.69 -19.92
N LEU A 598 -1.49 25.08 -19.54
CA LEU A 598 -2.81 25.64 -19.77
C LEU A 598 -2.96 27.01 -19.10
N ARG A 599 -2.50 27.19 -17.85
CA ARG A 599 -2.51 28.48 -17.15
C ARG A 599 -1.78 29.57 -17.94
N LYS A 600 -0.61 29.24 -18.51
CA LYS A 600 0.17 30.17 -19.35
C LYS A 600 -0.58 30.54 -20.63
N ILE A 601 -1.26 29.58 -21.26
CA ILE A 601 -2.04 29.79 -22.49
C ILE A 601 -3.25 30.69 -22.20
N TYR A 602 -4.04 30.35 -21.15
CA TYR A 602 -5.23 31.12 -20.79
C TYR A 602 -4.91 32.57 -20.38
N ALA A 603 -3.79 32.81 -19.68
CA ALA A 603 -3.33 34.15 -19.34
C ALA A 603 -3.00 35.03 -20.56
N ARG A 604 -2.74 34.40 -21.72
CA ARG A 604 -2.43 35.15 -22.98
C ARG A 604 -3.69 35.54 -23.76
N THR A 605 -4.85 35.01 -23.40
CA THR A 605 -6.14 35.32 -24.08
C THR A 605 -6.51 36.79 -23.97
N LYS A 606 -7.28 37.30 -24.93
CA LYS A 606 -7.74 38.71 -24.91
C LYS A 606 -8.60 39.00 -23.67
N SER A 607 -9.48 38.08 -23.28
CA SER A 607 -10.35 38.20 -22.11
C SER A 607 -9.52 38.26 -20.81
N ALA A 608 -8.53 37.38 -20.64
CA ALA A 608 -7.65 37.41 -19.47
C ALA A 608 -6.92 38.73 -19.33
N LYS A 609 -6.35 39.25 -20.42
CA LYS A 609 -5.66 40.56 -20.45
C LYS A 609 -6.62 41.69 -20.11
N GLN A 610 -7.87 41.66 -20.62
CA GLN A 610 -8.88 42.69 -20.34
C GLN A 610 -9.22 42.76 -18.86
N TYR A 611 -9.29 41.61 -18.17
CA TYR A 611 -9.56 41.52 -16.73
C TYR A 611 -8.29 41.60 -15.86
N GLY A 612 -7.10 41.68 -16.47
CA GLY A 612 -5.84 41.82 -15.75
C GLY A 612 -5.31 40.52 -15.13
N TYR A 613 -5.86 39.33 -15.50
CA TYR A 613 -5.45 38.04 -14.94
C TYR A 613 -4.11 37.56 -15.53
N LYS A 614 -3.23 37.06 -14.65
CA LYS A 614 -1.94 36.45 -14.95
C LYS A 614 -2.01 34.93 -14.77
N ALA A 615 -0.98 34.20 -15.21
CA ALA A 615 -0.93 32.75 -15.09
C ALA A 615 -1.09 32.22 -13.63
N GLY A 616 -0.66 32.98 -12.64
CA GLY A 616 -0.85 32.70 -11.22
C GLY A 616 -2.32 32.67 -10.80
N ASP A 617 -3.13 33.56 -11.37
CA ASP A 617 -4.55 33.71 -11.01
C ASP A 617 -5.40 32.49 -11.43
N PHE A 618 -4.95 31.71 -12.42
CA PHE A 618 -5.56 30.45 -12.87
C PHE A 618 -5.19 29.24 -12.02
N SER A 619 -4.41 29.40 -10.95
CA SER A 619 -4.16 28.31 -10.01
C SER A 619 -5.36 28.15 -9.08
N TYR A 620 -5.99 26.98 -9.09
CA TYR A 620 -7.05 26.69 -8.10
C TYR A 620 -6.49 26.47 -6.68
N ASN A 621 -5.16 26.37 -6.50
CA ASN A 621 -4.53 26.26 -5.18
C ASN A 621 -4.32 27.63 -4.51
N THR A 622 -3.90 28.64 -5.27
CA THR A 622 -3.46 29.93 -4.75
C THR A 622 -3.97 31.14 -5.54
N GLY A 623 -4.59 30.91 -6.73
CA GLY A 623 -4.96 31.98 -7.65
C GLY A 623 -6.28 32.67 -7.27
N ALA A 624 -6.49 33.88 -7.83
CA ALA A 624 -7.68 34.67 -7.60
C ALA A 624 -8.96 34.05 -8.21
N LEU A 625 -8.83 33.20 -9.22
CA LEU A 625 -9.95 32.54 -9.91
C LEU A 625 -10.38 31.22 -9.23
N ARG A 626 -9.82 30.86 -8.10
CA ARG A 626 -10.25 29.66 -7.34
C ARG A 626 -11.64 29.85 -6.75
N CYS A 627 -12.32 28.75 -6.49
CA CYS A 627 -13.62 28.77 -5.84
C CYS A 627 -13.49 29.30 -4.39
N PRO A 628 -14.22 30.37 -4.01
CA PRO A 628 -14.08 30.92 -2.66
C PRO A 628 -14.75 30.07 -1.58
N VAL A 629 -15.68 29.16 -1.94
CA VAL A 629 -16.44 28.34 -0.99
C VAL A 629 -15.61 27.11 -0.55
N CYS A 630 -15.03 26.37 -1.50
CA CYS A 630 -14.21 25.21 -1.20
C CYS A 630 -12.71 25.50 -1.19
N ASP A 631 -12.33 26.75 -1.38
CA ASP A 631 -10.90 27.17 -1.45
C ASP A 631 -10.09 26.35 -2.46
N GLY A 632 -10.72 25.92 -3.56
CA GLY A 632 -10.10 25.18 -4.67
C GLY A 632 -9.94 23.68 -4.45
N THR A 633 -10.54 23.08 -3.42
CA THR A 633 -10.55 21.63 -3.22
C THR A 633 -11.56 20.90 -4.13
N GLY A 634 -12.61 21.61 -4.58
CA GLY A 634 -13.69 21.01 -5.36
C GLY A 634 -14.77 20.37 -4.50
N GLN A 635 -14.49 20.06 -3.24
CA GLN A 635 -15.39 19.40 -2.31
C GLN A 635 -15.39 20.08 -0.95
N ILE A 636 -16.39 19.77 -0.13
CA ILE A 636 -16.54 20.22 1.25
C ILE A 636 -16.63 18.98 2.11
N SER A 637 -15.74 18.88 3.08
CA SER A 637 -15.81 17.83 4.10
C SER A 637 -16.78 18.26 5.19
N LEU A 638 -17.79 17.45 5.43
CA LEU A 638 -18.75 17.63 6.52
C LEU A 638 -18.34 16.75 7.68
N ASP A 639 -17.92 17.38 8.78
CA ASP A 639 -17.77 16.74 10.07
C ASP A 639 -19.16 16.35 10.60
N VAL A 640 -19.50 15.07 10.46
CA VAL A 640 -20.73 14.51 11.00
C VAL A 640 -20.39 13.85 12.33
N GLN A 641 -20.70 14.51 13.44
CA GLN A 641 -20.44 13.98 14.79
C GLN A 641 -20.82 12.49 14.89
N PHE A 642 -19.85 11.66 15.27
CA PHE A 642 -19.95 10.19 15.42
C PHE A 642 -19.99 9.36 14.12
N LEU A 643 -19.80 9.97 12.94
CA LEU A 643 -19.63 9.27 11.66
C LEU A 643 -18.29 9.68 11.01
N PRO A 644 -17.75 8.91 10.08
CA PRO A 644 -16.64 9.38 9.24
C PRO A 644 -17.03 10.67 8.50
N ASP A 645 -16.08 11.57 8.32
CA ASP A 645 -16.26 12.77 7.53
C ASP A 645 -16.83 12.41 6.15
N VAL A 646 -17.84 13.12 5.71
CA VAL A 646 -18.46 12.92 4.40
C VAL A 646 -18.04 14.05 3.48
N ASP A 647 -17.31 13.71 2.43
CA ASP A 647 -16.94 14.64 1.37
C ASP A 647 -18.06 14.76 0.35
N ILE A 648 -18.56 15.97 0.15
CA ILE A 648 -19.56 16.26 -0.86
C ILE A 648 -19.02 17.24 -1.90
N PRO A 649 -19.41 17.13 -3.18
CA PRO A 649 -19.07 18.11 -4.20
C PRO A 649 -19.47 19.52 -3.76
N CYS A 650 -18.58 20.49 -3.91
CA CYS A 650 -18.85 21.86 -3.54
C CYS A 650 -20.10 22.39 -4.28
N PRO A 651 -21.11 22.89 -3.58
CA PRO A 651 -22.37 23.33 -4.21
C PRO A 651 -22.18 24.52 -5.16
N GLU A 652 -21.17 25.34 -4.95
CA GLU A 652 -20.90 26.52 -5.79
C GLU A 652 -20.15 26.14 -7.09
N CYS A 653 -19.04 25.40 -7.00
CA CYS A 653 -18.24 25.06 -8.17
C CYS A 653 -18.56 23.69 -8.76
N ARG A 654 -19.32 22.84 -8.06
CA ARG A 654 -19.71 21.48 -8.47
C ARG A 654 -18.52 20.61 -8.87
N GLY A 655 -17.44 20.68 -8.09
CA GLY A 655 -16.21 19.91 -8.34
C GLY A 655 -15.18 20.61 -9.21
N SER A 656 -15.54 21.65 -9.99
CA SER A 656 -14.62 22.31 -10.94
C SER A 656 -13.46 23.07 -10.29
N ARG A 657 -13.47 23.30 -8.98
CA ARG A 657 -12.44 24.00 -8.18
C ARG A 657 -12.32 25.50 -8.45
N TYR A 658 -13.00 26.04 -9.48
CA TYR A 658 -12.93 27.41 -9.92
C TYR A 658 -14.17 28.20 -9.58
N GLY A 659 -13.99 29.50 -9.37
CA GLY A 659 -15.08 30.46 -9.23
C GLY A 659 -15.73 30.82 -10.58
N LYS A 660 -16.87 31.51 -10.53
CA LYS A 660 -17.67 31.89 -11.72
C LYS A 660 -16.91 32.70 -12.75
N ASP A 661 -15.95 33.54 -12.30
CA ASP A 661 -15.19 34.40 -13.20
C ASP A 661 -14.21 33.61 -14.10
N ALA A 662 -13.75 32.46 -13.66
CA ALA A 662 -12.91 31.58 -14.50
C ALA A 662 -13.62 31.12 -15.77
N LYS A 663 -14.95 30.93 -15.73
CA LYS A 663 -15.79 30.52 -16.89
C LYS A 663 -15.92 31.61 -17.94
N LYS A 664 -15.70 32.88 -17.58
CA LYS A 664 -15.73 34.02 -18.52
C LYS A 664 -14.49 34.09 -19.41
N ILE A 665 -13.40 33.47 -18.98
CA ILE A 665 -12.13 33.46 -19.71
C ILE A 665 -12.12 32.23 -20.63
N ARG A 666 -12.23 32.44 -21.93
CA ARG A 666 -12.30 31.35 -22.92
C ARG A 666 -11.10 31.39 -23.84
N CYS A 667 -10.60 30.21 -24.17
CA CYS A 667 -9.59 29.99 -25.18
C CYS A 667 -10.26 29.41 -26.42
N LYS A 668 -9.89 29.89 -27.61
CA LYS A 668 -10.42 29.45 -28.89
C LYS A 668 -9.38 28.61 -29.62
N ASN A 669 -9.76 27.42 -30.12
CA ASN A 669 -8.93 26.62 -31.01
C ASN A 669 -9.14 27.09 -32.47
N LYS A 670 -8.33 26.57 -33.44
CA LYS A 670 -8.48 26.93 -34.85
C LYS A 670 -9.78 26.43 -35.49
N ALA A 671 -10.40 25.39 -34.96
CA ALA A 671 -11.71 24.92 -35.40
C ALA A 671 -12.84 25.87 -35.01
N GLY A 672 -12.52 26.89 -34.19
CA GLY A 672 -13.49 27.89 -33.77
C GLY A 672 -14.19 27.56 -32.46
N GLU A 673 -13.89 26.44 -31.83
CA GLU A 673 -14.46 26.06 -30.53
C GLU A 673 -13.83 26.88 -29.41
N GLU A 674 -14.66 27.28 -28.46
CA GLU A 674 -14.24 28.05 -27.29
C GLU A 674 -14.52 27.28 -26.00
N ARG A 675 -13.49 27.16 -25.14
CA ARG A 675 -13.59 26.51 -23.82
C ARG A 675 -12.92 27.37 -22.74
N SER A 676 -13.51 27.36 -21.57
CA SER A 676 -12.88 27.88 -20.36
C SER A 676 -11.96 26.83 -19.74
N LEU A 677 -11.04 27.26 -18.85
CA LEU A 677 -10.15 26.31 -18.18
C LEU A 677 -10.91 25.29 -17.30
N PRO A 678 -11.94 25.68 -16.50
CA PRO A 678 -12.78 24.71 -15.81
C PRO A 678 -13.39 23.65 -16.74
N GLU A 679 -13.99 24.07 -17.88
CA GLU A 679 -14.57 23.12 -18.85
C GLU A 679 -13.53 22.16 -19.42
N LEU A 680 -12.28 22.60 -19.58
CA LEU A 680 -11.19 21.75 -20.03
C LEU A 680 -10.78 20.76 -18.96
N MET A 681 -10.77 21.18 -17.69
CA MET A 681 -10.43 20.29 -16.57
C MET A 681 -11.48 19.18 -16.37
N ASP A 682 -12.73 19.43 -16.77
CA ASP A 682 -13.82 18.44 -16.71
C ASP A 682 -13.79 17.44 -17.89
N MET A 683 -12.90 17.63 -18.88
CA MET A 683 -12.77 16.73 -20.03
C MET A 683 -11.83 15.56 -19.71
N ASP A 684 -12.11 14.40 -20.29
CA ASP A 684 -11.15 13.32 -20.38
C ASP A 684 -9.98 13.70 -21.31
N VAL A 685 -8.85 13.00 -21.13
CA VAL A 685 -7.60 13.28 -21.86
C VAL A 685 -7.80 13.17 -23.38
N ASN A 686 -8.58 12.17 -23.87
CA ASN A 686 -8.82 11.99 -25.30
C ASN A 686 -9.61 13.17 -25.89
N THR A 687 -10.67 13.62 -25.22
CA THR A 687 -11.48 14.77 -25.63
C THR A 687 -10.66 16.07 -25.55
N ALA A 688 -9.89 16.24 -24.47
CA ALA A 688 -9.01 17.40 -24.30
C ALA A 688 -7.92 17.46 -25.37
N LEU A 689 -7.38 16.31 -25.79
CA LEU A 689 -6.39 16.22 -26.86
C LEU A 689 -6.95 16.76 -28.19
N GLY A 690 -8.23 16.46 -28.50
CA GLY A 690 -8.91 16.99 -29.69
C GLY A 690 -8.95 18.54 -29.67
N PHE A 691 -9.30 19.14 -28.55
CA PHE A 691 -9.33 20.60 -28.39
C PHE A 691 -7.92 21.21 -28.39
N CYS A 692 -6.98 20.57 -27.71
CA CYS A 692 -5.60 21.05 -27.53
C CYS A 692 -4.64 20.67 -28.65
N ASN A 693 -5.10 20.07 -29.74
CA ASN A 693 -4.26 19.54 -30.83
C ASN A 693 -3.19 20.50 -31.35
N GLU A 694 -3.44 21.81 -31.29
CA GLU A 694 -2.55 22.85 -31.78
C GLU A 694 -1.75 23.54 -30.66
N MET A 695 -1.89 23.09 -29.43
CA MET A 695 -1.16 23.62 -28.30
C MET A 695 0.16 22.88 -28.12
N ASN A 696 1.22 23.34 -28.79
CA ASN A 696 2.52 22.66 -28.88
C ASN A 696 3.14 22.23 -27.53
N THR A 697 2.81 22.91 -26.42
CA THR A 697 3.32 22.57 -25.07
C THR A 697 2.40 21.63 -24.28
N VAL A 698 1.12 21.51 -24.69
CA VAL A 698 0.10 20.70 -24.02
C VAL A 698 -0.11 19.38 -24.72
N ARG A 699 -0.23 19.42 -26.06
CA ARG A 699 -0.51 18.25 -26.90
C ARG A 699 0.43 17.06 -26.62
N PRO A 700 1.77 17.20 -26.61
CA PRO A 700 2.65 16.05 -26.40
C PRO A 700 2.43 15.38 -25.03
N ARG A 701 2.08 16.15 -24.01
CA ARG A 701 1.79 15.63 -22.66
C ARG A 701 0.48 14.84 -22.61
N LEU A 702 -0.53 15.29 -23.34
CA LEU A 702 -1.81 14.57 -23.47
C LEU A 702 -1.64 13.31 -24.32
N GLU A 703 -0.80 13.34 -25.35
CA GLU A 703 -0.46 12.18 -26.16
C GLU A 703 0.23 11.10 -25.31
N ILE A 704 1.19 11.47 -24.46
CA ILE A 704 1.82 10.55 -23.51
C ILE A 704 0.78 9.91 -22.58
N LEU A 705 -0.15 10.69 -22.01
CA LEU A 705 -1.22 10.15 -21.15
C LEU A 705 -2.11 9.17 -21.92
N ARG A 706 -2.50 9.49 -23.14
CA ARG A 706 -3.29 8.60 -24.02
C ARG A 706 -2.52 7.31 -24.32
N ASP A 707 -1.26 7.42 -24.71
CA ASP A 707 -0.43 6.28 -25.12
C ASP A 707 -0.09 5.36 -23.93
N LEU A 708 -0.18 5.87 -22.70
CA LEU A 708 -0.13 5.08 -21.47
C LEU A 708 -1.49 4.49 -21.05
N GLY A 709 -2.52 4.56 -21.92
CA GLY A 709 -3.85 4.04 -21.61
C GLY A 709 -4.61 4.85 -20.55
N LEU A 710 -4.22 6.12 -20.28
CA LEU A 710 -4.91 7.03 -19.35
C LEU A 710 -5.86 8.00 -20.05
N GLY A 711 -6.19 7.73 -21.32
CA GLY A 711 -7.00 8.61 -22.15
C GLY A 711 -8.43 8.87 -21.63
N TYR A 712 -8.94 8.01 -20.79
CA TYR A 712 -10.28 8.11 -20.18
C TYR A 712 -10.34 8.93 -18.90
N LEU A 713 -9.19 9.17 -18.24
CA LEU A 713 -9.15 9.97 -17.01
C LEU A 713 -9.48 11.43 -17.31
N THR A 714 -10.24 12.07 -16.42
CA THR A 714 -10.48 13.49 -16.53
C THR A 714 -9.27 14.30 -16.08
N LEU A 715 -8.99 15.44 -16.70
CA LEU A 715 -7.86 16.29 -16.34
C LEU A 715 -7.94 16.80 -14.90
N GLY A 716 -9.16 17.02 -14.40
CA GLY A 716 -9.44 17.46 -13.04
C GLY A 716 -9.57 16.35 -12.01
N GLU A 717 -9.43 15.09 -12.40
CA GLU A 717 -9.54 13.94 -11.50
C GLU A 717 -8.46 13.95 -10.42
N GLU A 718 -8.87 13.63 -9.20
CA GLU A 718 -8.00 13.68 -8.03
C GLU A 718 -7.03 12.49 -8.00
N THR A 719 -5.74 12.76 -7.84
CA THR A 719 -4.72 11.72 -7.83
C THR A 719 -4.82 10.72 -6.68
N PRO A 720 -5.29 11.07 -5.47
CA PRO A 720 -5.49 10.09 -4.40
C PRO A 720 -6.56 9.02 -4.70
N GLY A 721 -7.51 9.33 -5.60
CA GLY A 721 -8.58 8.41 -6.00
C GLY A 721 -8.19 7.41 -7.08
N LEU A 722 -7.02 7.56 -7.69
CA LEU A 722 -6.55 6.69 -8.77
C LEU A 722 -6.21 5.28 -8.27
N SER A 723 -6.47 4.28 -9.10
CA SER A 723 -6.00 2.91 -8.87
C SER A 723 -4.47 2.83 -8.85
N GLY A 724 -3.90 1.71 -8.36
CA GLY A 724 -2.44 1.53 -8.32
C GLY A 724 -1.79 1.65 -9.68
N GLY A 725 -2.34 0.98 -10.66
CA GLY A 725 -1.82 1.01 -12.03
C GLY A 725 -1.97 2.38 -12.71
N GLU A 726 -3.09 3.09 -12.48
CA GLU A 726 -3.27 4.46 -12.98
C GLU A 726 -2.24 5.41 -12.38
N ALA A 727 -2.00 5.31 -11.07
CA ALA A 727 -1.00 6.11 -10.37
C ALA A 727 0.41 5.85 -10.92
N GLN A 728 0.79 4.59 -11.14
CA GLN A 728 2.08 4.24 -11.73
C GLN A 728 2.24 4.80 -13.14
N ARG A 729 1.23 4.61 -13.99
CA ARG A 729 1.26 5.14 -15.38
C ARG A 729 1.30 6.66 -15.39
N LEU A 730 0.65 7.33 -14.47
CA LEU A 730 0.71 8.79 -14.34
C LEU A 730 2.09 9.27 -13.85
N LYS A 731 2.75 8.53 -12.94
CA LYS A 731 4.16 8.79 -12.57
C LYS A 731 5.06 8.66 -13.79
N LEU A 732 4.89 7.60 -14.56
CA LEU A 732 5.65 7.38 -15.78
C LEU A 732 5.43 8.52 -16.79
N ALA A 733 4.16 8.95 -17.00
CA ALA A 733 3.85 10.09 -17.88
C ALA A 733 4.61 11.37 -17.50
N SER A 734 4.80 11.62 -16.21
CA SER A 734 5.53 12.80 -15.73
C SER A 734 7.03 12.75 -16.02
N GLU A 735 7.60 11.55 -16.19
CA GLU A 735 9.02 11.34 -16.46
C GLU A 735 9.34 11.21 -17.96
N MET A 736 8.41 10.72 -18.80
CA MET A 736 8.62 10.52 -20.24
C MET A 736 8.90 11.81 -21.04
N GLY A 737 8.60 12.98 -20.49
CA GLY A 737 8.91 14.27 -21.13
C GLY A 737 10.34 14.79 -20.89
N ARG A 738 11.22 14.00 -20.25
CA ARG A 738 12.59 14.37 -19.89
C ARG A 738 13.61 13.55 -20.68
N GLN A 739 14.90 13.96 -20.61
CA GLN A 739 16.00 13.21 -21.21
C GLN A 739 16.09 11.82 -20.57
N GLN A 740 16.15 10.75 -21.37
CA GLN A 740 16.07 9.34 -20.95
C GLN A 740 17.39 8.60 -21.09
N ASP A 741 18.34 9.15 -21.85
CA ASP A 741 19.67 8.59 -22.02
C ASP A 741 20.34 8.44 -20.64
N ASP A 742 21.07 7.37 -20.41
CA ASP A 742 21.76 7.04 -19.16
C ASP A 742 20.82 6.92 -17.93
N SER A 743 19.53 6.65 -18.15
CA SER A 743 18.54 6.47 -17.09
C SER A 743 18.20 5.00 -16.85
N VAL A 744 18.05 4.65 -15.56
CA VAL A 744 17.51 3.34 -15.14
C VAL A 744 16.09 3.57 -14.62
N PHE A 745 15.12 2.95 -15.26
CA PHE A 745 13.72 2.91 -14.81
C PHE A 745 13.47 1.59 -14.09
N VAL A 746 12.98 1.67 -12.87
CA VAL A 746 12.61 0.52 -12.05
C VAL A 746 11.11 0.55 -11.82
N PHE A 747 10.42 -0.52 -12.18
CA PHE A 747 8.98 -0.68 -12.00
C PHE A 747 8.69 -1.80 -11.00
N ASP A 748 7.78 -1.53 -10.06
CA ASP A 748 7.33 -2.50 -9.07
C ASP A 748 5.89 -2.91 -9.37
N GLU A 749 5.72 -4.14 -9.89
CA GLU A 749 4.44 -4.74 -10.28
C GLU A 749 3.54 -3.81 -11.13
N PRO A 750 4.03 -3.32 -12.29
CA PRO A 750 3.30 -2.33 -13.09
C PRO A 750 2.06 -2.86 -13.80
N THR A 751 1.84 -4.18 -13.84
CA THR A 751 0.65 -4.80 -14.46
C THR A 751 -0.54 -4.90 -13.53
N ILE A 752 -0.41 -4.49 -12.26
CA ILE A 752 -1.50 -4.52 -11.28
C ILE A 752 -2.77 -3.87 -11.84
N GLY A 753 -3.87 -4.65 -11.91
CA GLY A 753 -5.18 -4.18 -12.37
C GLY A 753 -5.24 -3.87 -13.86
N LEU A 754 -4.31 -4.37 -14.66
CA LEU A 754 -4.31 -4.20 -16.11
C LEU A 754 -4.96 -5.39 -16.83
N HIS A 755 -5.83 -5.07 -17.76
CA HIS A 755 -6.30 -6.04 -18.76
C HIS A 755 -5.13 -6.43 -19.69
N PRO A 756 -5.06 -7.67 -20.23
CA PRO A 756 -3.99 -8.09 -21.15
C PRO A 756 -3.74 -7.12 -22.32
N LYS A 757 -4.78 -6.48 -22.85
CA LYS A 757 -4.65 -5.41 -23.86
C LYS A 757 -3.87 -4.18 -23.36
N ASP A 758 -4.07 -3.82 -22.07
CA ASP A 758 -3.35 -2.70 -21.46
C ASP A 758 -1.89 -3.07 -21.17
N VAL A 759 -1.61 -4.36 -20.91
CA VAL A 759 -0.24 -4.90 -20.77
C VAL A 759 0.53 -4.76 -22.09
N GLU A 760 -0.09 -5.00 -23.25
CA GLU A 760 0.52 -4.75 -24.56
C GLU A 760 0.96 -3.28 -24.71
N THR A 761 0.09 -2.37 -24.30
CA THR A 761 0.41 -0.92 -24.32
C THR A 761 1.61 -0.60 -23.43
N LEU A 762 1.66 -1.18 -22.24
CA LEU A 762 2.77 -1.00 -21.30
C LEU A 762 4.09 -1.56 -21.86
N LEU A 763 4.06 -2.74 -22.47
CA LEU A 763 5.22 -3.34 -23.14
C LEU A 763 5.75 -2.45 -24.27
N HIS A 764 4.86 -1.85 -25.07
CA HIS A 764 5.26 -0.89 -26.09
C HIS A 764 5.97 0.34 -25.50
N VAL A 765 5.48 0.83 -24.37
CA VAL A 765 6.13 1.95 -23.66
C VAL A 765 7.51 1.55 -23.15
N PHE A 766 7.68 0.35 -22.58
CA PHE A 766 9.01 -0.14 -22.16
C PHE A 766 9.98 -0.17 -23.35
N ARG A 767 9.54 -0.68 -24.52
CA ARG A 767 10.38 -0.67 -25.72
C ARG A 767 10.72 0.74 -26.17
N THR A 768 9.78 1.67 -26.13
CA THR A 768 10.05 3.08 -26.45
C THR A 768 11.11 3.69 -25.54
N LEU A 769 11.09 3.39 -24.23
CA LEU A 769 12.12 3.84 -23.29
C LEU A 769 13.50 3.26 -23.65
N ILE A 770 13.55 1.96 -23.96
CA ILE A 770 14.79 1.25 -24.34
C ILE A 770 15.35 1.79 -25.65
N ASP A 771 14.50 2.03 -26.65
CA ASP A 771 14.89 2.64 -27.94
C ASP A 771 15.50 4.04 -27.79
N HIS A 772 15.15 4.74 -26.68
CA HIS A 772 15.75 6.03 -26.30
C HIS A 772 16.93 5.89 -25.33
N GLY A 773 17.52 4.70 -25.21
CA GLY A 773 18.74 4.47 -24.44
C GLY A 773 18.53 4.16 -22.94
N ALA A 774 17.29 4.06 -22.45
CA ALA A 774 17.02 3.73 -21.04
C ALA A 774 17.21 2.24 -20.75
N THR A 775 17.59 1.92 -19.51
CA THR A 775 17.54 0.56 -18.96
C THR A 775 16.24 0.39 -18.21
N VAL A 776 15.48 -0.67 -18.46
CA VAL A 776 14.19 -0.95 -17.83
C VAL A 776 14.29 -2.21 -16.99
N ILE A 777 14.03 -2.08 -15.68
CA ILE A 777 14.02 -3.18 -14.72
C ILE A 777 12.61 -3.28 -14.15
N VAL A 778 12.00 -4.47 -14.20
CA VAL A 778 10.62 -4.68 -13.79
C VAL A 778 10.56 -5.83 -12.79
N ILE A 779 9.97 -5.59 -11.61
CA ILE A 779 9.59 -6.66 -10.68
C ILE A 779 8.20 -7.11 -11.10
N GLU A 780 8.05 -8.38 -11.54
CA GLU A 780 6.78 -8.82 -12.11
C GLU A 780 6.49 -10.32 -11.93
N HIS A 781 5.17 -10.62 -11.98
CA HIS A 781 4.63 -11.97 -11.98
C HIS A 781 3.81 -12.28 -13.25
N ASP A 782 3.43 -11.25 -13.99
CA ASP A 782 2.67 -11.37 -15.22
C ASP A 782 3.48 -12.14 -16.28
N LEU A 783 2.89 -13.23 -16.80
CA LEU A 783 3.57 -14.14 -17.73
C LEU A 783 3.86 -13.47 -19.07
N ASP A 784 3.06 -12.51 -19.50
CA ASP A 784 3.24 -11.86 -20.78
C ASP A 784 4.39 -10.86 -20.74
N VAL A 785 4.57 -10.18 -19.61
CA VAL A 785 5.75 -9.32 -19.35
C VAL A 785 7.01 -10.18 -19.24
N ILE A 786 6.95 -11.30 -18.51
CA ILE A 786 8.10 -12.21 -18.37
C ILE A 786 8.51 -12.78 -19.73
N ARG A 787 7.55 -13.25 -20.54
CA ARG A 787 7.80 -13.77 -21.91
C ARG A 787 8.35 -12.73 -22.87
N SER A 788 8.09 -11.44 -22.62
CA SER A 788 8.52 -10.31 -23.46
C SER A 788 9.86 -9.71 -23.01
N ALA A 789 10.46 -10.21 -21.93
CA ALA A 789 11.73 -9.71 -21.40
C ALA A 789 12.91 -10.08 -22.29
N ASP A 790 13.94 -9.24 -22.31
CA ASP A 790 15.23 -9.54 -22.91
C ASP A 790 16.08 -10.41 -21.96
N TYR A 791 15.89 -10.22 -20.65
CA TYR A 791 16.58 -10.96 -19.60
C TYR A 791 15.66 -11.15 -18.38
N VAL A 792 15.70 -12.31 -17.79
CA VAL A 792 14.89 -12.67 -16.62
C VAL A 792 15.80 -13.13 -15.49
N ILE A 793 15.51 -12.69 -14.28
CA ILE A 793 16.11 -13.19 -13.03
C ILE A 793 15.01 -13.80 -12.19
N ASP A 794 15.06 -15.11 -11.97
CA ASP A 794 14.11 -15.85 -11.14
C ASP A 794 14.66 -16.04 -9.73
N MET A 795 13.96 -15.47 -8.75
CA MET A 795 14.32 -15.51 -7.34
C MET A 795 13.56 -16.64 -6.62
N GLY A 796 14.25 -17.43 -5.82
CA GLY A 796 13.62 -18.54 -5.12
C GLY A 796 14.57 -19.38 -4.29
N PRO A 797 14.33 -20.73 -4.21
CA PRO A 797 13.19 -21.45 -4.81
C PRO A 797 11.85 -21.27 -4.07
N GLY A 798 11.86 -20.85 -2.82
CA GLY A 798 10.70 -20.61 -1.97
C GLY A 798 10.60 -19.17 -1.46
N GLY A 799 9.68 -18.92 -0.52
CA GLY A 799 9.60 -17.66 0.24
C GLY A 799 10.34 -17.75 1.58
N GLY A 800 10.68 -16.60 2.17
CA GLY A 800 11.36 -16.53 3.45
C GLY A 800 12.78 -17.13 3.44
N GLU A 801 13.14 -17.92 4.45
CA GLU A 801 14.48 -18.52 4.56
C GLU A 801 14.79 -19.56 3.46
N ASP A 802 13.76 -20.15 2.86
CA ASP A 802 13.89 -21.04 1.70
C ASP A 802 14.18 -20.28 0.40
N GLY A 803 13.98 -18.94 0.39
CA GLY A 803 14.24 -18.04 -0.72
C GLY A 803 15.57 -17.31 -0.69
N GLY A 804 15.59 -16.12 -1.26
CA GLY A 804 16.72 -15.19 -1.20
C GLY A 804 17.92 -15.54 -2.06
N ARG A 805 17.73 -16.37 -3.09
CA ARG A 805 18.75 -16.77 -4.05
C ARG A 805 18.27 -16.56 -5.48
N ILE A 806 19.18 -16.37 -6.40
CA ILE A 806 18.90 -16.45 -7.82
C ILE A 806 18.88 -17.95 -8.18
N VAL A 807 17.74 -18.44 -8.65
CA VAL A 807 17.53 -19.83 -9.06
C VAL A 807 17.92 -20.01 -10.52
N ALA A 808 17.52 -19.05 -11.36
CA ALA A 808 17.81 -19.04 -12.76
C ALA A 808 17.95 -17.60 -13.28
N CYS A 809 18.78 -17.40 -14.28
CA CYS A 809 18.86 -16.13 -15.00
C CYS A 809 19.18 -16.39 -16.47
N GLY A 810 18.62 -15.59 -17.37
CA GLY A 810 18.78 -15.74 -18.81
C GLY A 810 17.58 -15.23 -19.58
N THR A 811 17.45 -15.66 -20.82
CA THR A 811 16.27 -15.40 -21.65
C THR A 811 15.05 -16.15 -21.11
N PRO A 812 13.81 -15.74 -21.46
CA PRO A 812 12.61 -16.48 -21.07
C PRO A 812 12.65 -17.97 -21.42
N ASP A 813 13.24 -18.34 -22.57
CA ASP A 813 13.38 -19.73 -23.00
C ASP A 813 14.39 -20.52 -22.11
N GLU A 814 15.47 -19.89 -21.66
CA GLU A 814 16.41 -20.49 -20.73
C GLU A 814 15.76 -20.73 -19.36
N ILE A 815 14.93 -19.78 -18.87
CA ILE A 815 14.16 -19.93 -17.63
C ILE A 815 13.16 -21.07 -17.76
N ARG A 816 12.43 -21.18 -18.89
CA ARG A 816 11.48 -22.28 -19.18
C ARG A 816 12.17 -23.65 -19.09
N ASN A 817 13.40 -23.76 -19.55
CA ASN A 817 14.16 -25.00 -19.55
C ASN A 817 14.84 -25.32 -18.22
N CYS A 818 14.85 -24.39 -17.26
CA CYS A 818 15.45 -24.61 -15.95
C CYS A 818 14.50 -25.39 -15.02
N ARG A 819 14.89 -26.61 -14.63
CA ARG A 819 14.09 -27.50 -13.78
C ARG A 819 13.86 -26.95 -12.36
N GLU A 820 14.77 -26.15 -11.86
CA GLU A 820 14.71 -25.55 -10.51
C GLU A 820 13.79 -24.32 -10.48
N SER A 821 13.54 -23.69 -11.62
CA SER A 821 12.66 -22.54 -11.74
C SER A 821 11.19 -22.95 -11.58
N ILE A 822 10.52 -22.36 -10.60
CA ILE A 822 9.07 -22.52 -10.45
C ILE A 822 8.36 -21.70 -11.54
N THR A 823 8.83 -20.50 -11.80
CA THR A 823 8.32 -19.60 -12.86
C THR A 823 8.42 -20.26 -14.23
N GLY A 824 9.51 -20.94 -14.53
CA GLY A 824 9.74 -21.61 -15.82
C GLY A 824 8.69 -22.65 -16.19
N LYS A 825 7.96 -23.21 -15.22
CA LYS A 825 6.87 -24.15 -15.48
C LYS A 825 5.60 -23.51 -16.06
N PHE A 826 5.49 -22.18 -15.97
CA PHE A 826 4.33 -21.40 -16.39
C PHE A 826 4.59 -20.52 -17.64
N ILE A 827 5.86 -20.30 -17.98
CA ILE A 827 6.26 -19.46 -19.14
C ILE A 827 5.93 -20.12 -20.50
#